data_031a4310245f71becab4ffb42d0cf542
#
_entry.id   031a4310245f71becab4ffb42d0cf542
#
_cell.length_a   1.000
_cell.length_b   1.000
_cell.length_c   1.000
_cell.angle_alpha   90.00
_cell.angle_beta   90.00
_cell.angle_gamma   90.00
#
_symmetry.space_group_name_H-M   'P 1'
#
loop_
_entity.id
_entity.type
_entity.pdbx_description
1 polymer ?
#
loop_
_entity_poly.entity_id
_entity_poly.type
_entity_poly.pdbx_seq_one_letter_code
_entity_poly.pdbx_strand_id
1 'polypeptide(L)'
;MVKGLFGATGLVLGLSVFAGAKAADGFNWSAVSMGGGGFVSAIVASPLEKGLFYARTDVGGAYRWDESGARWVSLMDWVDVTERGLLGVEAIAVDPQEEGVVYMMTGTSYWNNGRSAFLRSKDRGNSWELLYTWDDDGTKGAKVTSFGAHGNGMGRGNGEALAVDPNDSKIMFYGSKNKGLWKSADNGSSWSHVDAWTTAAGSDTTWNGSGFSFVQYAPGSSKNLYAGFLREGSTKNKTFENVFASTDGGASWKALPIPDSLRTTKGGGVVRLMPQRAVITKDGSSMVVTFADGAGPHSMGWDEGWGPIWDGFGRGAVLKCNLKTGAWTDVSPADYLDGEGEAKYDMTDYSKTDEYEYIAPYGGITINPNDDKEMVVTTEGYNGPQFWYKKGEDGKDVWSDRWGSNIFHTTDGGETWIASFRYYWMEGGVYPTTQQMDANGIGWMHDGSIHWAGSVAMDPFDHNRVFVTSGNGIFRTDNLTDYTVTKAENSWEEDQIAMNQVWHFSAHGVEETVPFEVVSIPGGPMISIIGDYDGFRHDDITKFPQFRHMTDVSGTAVPLGTTQGLAYAAKSGTLVKVANARKYEGKYSDVPIEPLQFSSDSGKTWTVGTYCKLDEKIANGTAAISTDGEVALFVPMEGSTSVYRYSNAAYTEVTGIDNGSFVVGDPENADVFYAYNKTEGLFYKSSDKGVSFSAVGKPGVSVFKKFRAIPGYEGDLWLPIAEQDPSTGVGVGGSLQHSTDGGKTWSAVKGVGYCEAVGFGAPKTKGGYPAIYVFATIDGVTGVFGSDDKGASWTRVNDDGHEFGGLANGEFVMGDMNTYGVVYMSTAGRGIAVRVPDTWKMGSSESDGTIKVGPRTPLVSASRAVYARGNLELTLKNSGASVSVFNMQGQKLFSRFYGSSVSVPLKELVGAKGSFYVRVESGKQVLFSNKVIIAR
;
A
#
# COMPACT_ATOMS: atom_id res chain seq x y z
N MET A 1 -31.93 22.12 -42.14
CA MET A 1 -30.68 21.44 -41.77
C MET A 1 -29.82 22.42 -41.00
N VAL A 2 -29.92 22.36 -39.70
CA VAL A 2 -29.07 23.18 -38.77
C VAL A 2 -28.40 22.18 -37.86
N LYS A 3 -27.08 22.04 -38.00
CA LYS A 3 -26.22 21.25 -37.09
C LYS A 3 -26.01 22.11 -35.85
N GLY A 4 -26.57 21.69 -34.72
CA GLY A 4 -26.25 22.26 -33.41
C GLY A 4 -24.91 21.76 -32.93
N LEU A 5 -24.01 22.69 -32.64
CA LEU A 5 -22.82 22.49 -31.86
C LEU A 5 -23.23 22.22 -30.40
N PHE A 6 -23.01 21.01 -29.91
CA PHE A 6 -22.98 20.76 -28.47
C PHE A 6 -21.52 20.87 -28.03
N GLY A 7 -21.18 22.02 -27.45
CA GLY A 7 -19.96 22.17 -26.68
C GLY A 7 -20.14 21.45 -25.34
N ALA A 8 -19.38 20.41 -25.11
CA ALA A 8 -19.30 19.78 -23.80
C ALA A 8 -18.45 20.70 -22.89
N THR A 9 -19.09 21.49 -22.07
CA THR A 9 -18.46 22.16 -20.92
C THR A 9 -18.29 21.12 -19.83
N GLY A 10 -17.09 20.60 -19.68
CA GLY A 10 -16.70 19.77 -18.55
C GLY A 10 -16.87 20.55 -17.25
N LEU A 11 -17.69 20.04 -16.34
CA LEU A 11 -17.91 20.59 -15.01
C LEU A 11 -16.76 20.13 -14.12
N VAL A 12 -15.84 21.02 -13.79
CA VAL A 12 -14.80 20.77 -12.80
C VAL A 12 -15.42 20.85 -11.41
N LEU A 13 -15.67 19.71 -10.80
CA LEU A 13 -16.02 19.59 -9.39
C LEU A 13 -14.72 19.53 -8.59
N GLY A 14 -14.23 20.65 -8.12
CA GLY A 14 -13.16 20.71 -7.12
C GLY A 14 -13.71 20.24 -5.77
N LEU A 15 -13.47 19.00 -5.37
CA LEU A 15 -13.64 18.57 -3.98
C LEU A 15 -12.35 18.94 -3.24
N SER A 16 -12.42 19.94 -2.37
CA SER A 16 -11.33 20.23 -1.43
C SER A 16 -11.51 19.34 -0.22
N VAL A 17 -10.65 18.35 -0.06
CA VAL A 17 -10.65 17.48 1.11
C VAL A 17 -9.75 18.10 2.19
N PHE A 18 -10.30 18.31 3.38
CA PHE A 18 -9.64 18.95 4.51
C PHE A 18 -9.00 17.92 5.41
N ALA A 19 -7.79 18.21 5.89
CA ALA A 19 -7.32 17.64 7.14
C ALA A 19 -8.28 18.05 8.25
N GLY A 20 -8.96 17.10 8.86
CA GLY A 20 -9.99 17.33 9.87
C GLY A 20 -9.52 18.20 11.02
N ALA A 21 -10.42 18.96 11.62
CA ALA A 21 -10.17 19.62 12.87
C ALA A 21 -9.86 18.53 13.94
N LYS A 22 -8.74 18.68 14.65
CA LYS A 22 -8.33 17.79 15.74
C LYS A 22 -9.52 17.58 16.69
N ALA A 23 -9.86 16.32 16.95
CA ALA A 23 -10.87 16.00 17.95
C ALA A 23 -10.46 16.60 19.30
N ALA A 24 -11.36 17.34 19.94
CA ALA A 24 -11.10 18.05 21.21
C ALA A 24 -11.07 17.12 22.43
N ASP A 25 -11.00 15.79 22.21
CA ASP A 25 -11.14 14.77 23.25
C ASP A 25 -9.80 14.26 23.82
N GLY A 26 -8.67 14.86 23.40
CA GLY A 26 -7.33 14.52 23.88
C GLY A 26 -6.72 13.27 23.24
N PHE A 27 -7.26 12.81 22.11
CA PHE A 27 -6.76 11.70 21.33
C PHE A 27 -6.43 12.11 19.90
N ASN A 28 -5.60 11.31 19.25
CA ASN A 28 -5.14 11.50 17.89
C ASN A 28 -5.06 10.16 17.17
N TRP A 29 -5.24 10.14 15.85
CA TRP A 29 -5.04 8.95 15.03
C TRP A 29 -3.64 8.93 14.43
N SER A 30 -3.09 7.74 14.33
CA SER A 30 -1.78 7.42 13.78
C SER A 30 -1.78 5.98 13.27
N ALA A 31 -0.61 5.39 13.06
CA ALA A 31 -0.44 3.96 12.84
C ALA A 31 0.44 3.36 13.94
N VAL A 32 0.23 2.08 14.25
CA VAL A 32 1.13 1.30 15.12
C VAL A 32 2.52 1.30 14.48
N SER A 33 3.55 1.58 15.28
CA SER A 33 4.92 1.71 14.79
C SER A 33 5.49 0.33 14.44
N MET A 34 5.51 -0.03 13.16
CA MET A 34 6.16 -1.24 12.64
C MET A 34 7.40 -0.88 11.81
N GLY A 35 7.30 0.16 11.00
CA GLY A 35 8.35 0.67 10.14
C GLY A 35 8.51 -0.12 8.85
N GLY A 36 7.86 0.30 7.77
CA GLY A 36 7.90 -0.37 6.47
C GLY A 36 6.95 -1.57 6.37
N GLY A 37 7.42 -2.65 5.80
CA GLY A 37 6.67 -3.91 5.66
C GLY A 37 5.79 -4.00 4.42
N GLY A 38 6.02 -3.15 3.42
CA GLY A 38 5.34 -3.20 2.13
C GLY A 38 6.11 -2.49 1.01
N PHE A 39 5.59 -2.61 -0.19
CA PHE A 39 6.27 -2.16 -1.39
C PHE A 39 6.16 -0.66 -1.62
N VAL A 40 7.27 0.06 -1.44
CA VAL A 40 7.40 1.44 -1.90
C VAL A 40 7.81 1.43 -3.36
N SER A 41 6.89 1.86 -4.22
CA SER A 41 7.02 1.68 -5.66
C SER A 41 7.85 2.77 -6.34
N ALA A 42 7.92 3.98 -5.78
CA ALA A 42 8.86 5.00 -6.26
C ALA A 42 9.15 6.10 -5.23
N ILE A 43 10.25 6.82 -5.46
CA ILE A 43 10.63 8.05 -4.77
C ILE A 43 10.90 9.14 -5.80
N VAL A 44 10.39 10.35 -5.52
CA VAL A 44 10.57 11.54 -6.36
C VAL A 44 11.14 12.67 -5.51
N ALA A 45 12.29 13.21 -5.91
CA ALA A 45 12.91 14.36 -5.26
C ALA A 45 12.37 15.67 -5.84
N SER A 46 12.19 16.70 -5.00
CA SER A 46 11.90 18.04 -5.49
C SER A 46 13.16 18.69 -6.08
N PRO A 47 13.12 19.22 -7.31
CA PRO A 47 14.23 19.95 -7.88
C PRO A 47 14.34 21.37 -7.34
N LEU A 48 13.32 21.89 -6.63
CA LEU A 48 13.25 23.26 -6.15
C LEU A 48 13.54 23.38 -4.64
N GLU A 49 13.26 22.32 -3.87
CA GLU A 49 13.29 22.37 -2.41
C GLU A 49 14.23 21.30 -1.84
N LYS A 50 15.29 21.75 -1.15
CA LYS A 50 16.26 20.85 -0.51
C LYS A 50 15.57 19.98 0.55
N GLY A 51 15.85 18.65 0.53
CA GLY A 51 15.34 17.71 1.49
C GLY A 51 13.85 17.38 1.35
N LEU A 52 13.21 17.79 0.26
CA LEU A 52 11.82 17.44 -0.03
C LEU A 52 11.76 16.27 -1.01
N PHE A 53 11.24 15.15 -0.51
CA PHE A 53 10.99 13.92 -1.27
C PHE A 53 9.56 13.45 -1.06
N TYR A 54 9.05 12.78 -2.08
CA TYR A 54 7.79 12.06 -2.03
C TYR A 54 8.02 10.59 -2.36
N ALA A 55 7.30 9.71 -1.67
CA ALA A 55 7.27 8.29 -1.99
C ALA A 55 5.83 7.88 -2.30
N ARG A 56 5.65 6.96 -3.24
CA ARG A 56 4.38 6.32 -3.54
C ARG A 56 4.44 4.83 -3.28
N THR A 57 3.30 4.27 -2.90
CA THR A 57 3.14 2.86 -2.62
C THR A 57 2.03 2.28 -3.48
N ASP A 58 1.94 0.98 -3.53
CA ASP A 58 0.97 0.29 -4.39
C ASP A 58 -0.43 0.24 -3.81
N VAL A 59 -0.60 0.25 -2.47
CA VAL A 59 -1.92 0.18 -1.80
C VAL A 59 -2.05 1.04 -0.53
N GLY A 60 -0.98 1.68 -0.06
CA GLY A 60 -0.97 2.46 1.19
C GLY A 60 -0.93 3.97 0.99
N GLY A 61 -1.04 4.45 -0.26
CA GLY A 61 -1.05 5.86 -0.58
C GLY A 61 0.33 6.43 -0.90
N ALA A 62 0.54 7.67 -0.48
CA ALA A 62 1.80 8.39 -0.69
C ALA A 62 2.30 9.01 0.61
N TYR A 63 3.59 9.27 0.64
CA TYR A 63 4.30 9.82 1.78
C TYR A 63 5.19 10.99 1.36
N ARG A 64 5.47 11.89 2.30
CA ARG A 64 6.44 12.97 2.17
C ARG A 64 7.52 12.82 3.24
N TRP A 65 8.77 12.98 2.84
CA TRP A 65 9.89 13.02 3.78
C TRP A 65 9.83 14.30 4.64
N ASP A 66 9.94 14.14 5.94
CA ASP A 66 10.15 15.21 6.92
C ASP A 66 11.60 15.17 7.36
N GLU A 67 12.39 16.10 6.82
CA GLU A 67 13.82 16.20 7.11
C GLU A 67 14.11 16.43 8.60
N SER A 68 13.26 17.19 9.26
CA SER A 68 13.46 17.53 10.67
C SER A 68 13.23 16.36 11.62
N GLY A 69 12.32 15.46 11.25
CA GLY A 69 11.98 14.26 12.00
C GLY A 69 12.65 13.00 11.48
N ALA A 70 13.43 13.09 10.39
CA ALA A 70 14.01 11.95 9.68
C ALA A 70 12.99 10.82 9.46
N ARG A 71 11.79 11.17 9.01
CA ARG A 71 10.66 10.23 8.86
C ARG A 71 9.76 10.59 7.69
N TRP A 72 8.97 9.63 7.26
CA TRP A 72 7.93 9.82 6.26
C TRP A 72 6.60 10.19 6.91
N VAL A 73 5.87 11.10 6.29
CA VAL A 73 4.54 11.56 6.72
C VAL A 73 3.53 11.11 5.67
N SER A 74 2.52 10.36 6.09
CA SER A 74 1.43 9.93 5.20
C SER A 74 0.64 11.13 4.68
N LEU A 75 0.25 11.07 3.42
CA LEU A 75 -0.46 12.13 2.71
C LEU A 75 -1.92 11.79 2.41
N MET A 76 -2.35 10.54 2.63
CA MET A 76 -3.65 10.06 2.14
C MET A 76 -4.52 9.39 3.21
N ASP A 77 -4.24 9.61 4.49
CA ASP A 77 -5.05 9.06 5.60
C ASP A 77 -6.52 9.56 5.58
N TRP A 78 -6.81 10.64 4.85
CA TRP A 78 -8.13 11.21 4.64
C TRP A 78 -9.02 10.43 3.67
N VAL A 79 -8.49 9.48 2.91
CA VAL A 79 -9.25 8.71 1.93
C VAL A 79 -10.27 7.84 2.65
N ASP A 80 -11.55 8.01 2.31
CA ASP A 80 -12.65 7.23 2.90
C ASP A 80 -12.89 5.88 2.18
N VAL A 81 -13.79 5.08 2.72
CA VAL A 81 -14.10 3.74 2.19
C VAL A 81 -14.68 3.78 0.78
N THR A 82 -15.33 4.87 0.39
CA THR A 82 -15.96 5.01 -0.93
C THR A 82 -14.95 5.35 -2.02
N GLU A 83 -13.76 5.79 -1.62
CA GLU A 83 -12.65 6.18 -2.48
C GLU A 83 -11.38 5.35 -2.20
N ARG A 84 -11.49 4.22 -1.51
CA ARG A 84 -10.36 3.34 -1.13
C ARG A 84 -9.38 3.05 -2.28
N GLY A 85 -9.90 2.94 -3.50
CA GLY A 85 -9.09 2.73 -4.71
C GLY A 85 -8.01 3.79 -4.93
N LEU A 86 -8.17 5.01 -4.41
CA LEU A 86 -7.20 6.10 -4.54
C LEU A 86 -5.92 5.86 -3.74
N LEU A 87 -5.90 4.89 -2.82
CA LEU A 87 -4.70 4.51 -2.07
C LEU A 87 -3.65 3.80 -2.94
N GLY A 88 -4.01 3.31 -4.12
CA GLY A 88 -3.03 2.88 -5.13
C GLY A 88 -2.49 4.09 -5.89
N VAL A 89 -1.21 4.44 -5.71
CA VAL A 89 -0.60 5.60 -6.38
C VAL A 89 0.29 5.14 -7.53
N GLU A 90 -0.14 5.40 -8.76
CA GLU A 90 0.59 4.96 -9.95
C GLU A 90 1.72 5.91 -10.35
N ALA A 91 1.53 7.21 -10.19
CA ALA A 91 2.56 8.20 -10.53
C ALA A 91 2.50 9.44 -9.63
N ILE A 92 3.66 10.02 -9.35
CA ILE A 92 3.84 11.32 -8.69
C ILE A 92 4.67 12.23 -9.58
N ALA A 93 4.32 13.51 -9.63
CA ALA A 93 5.15 14.54 -10.21
C ALA A 93 5.18 15.78 -9.31
N VAL A 94 6.37 16.34 -9.07
CA VAL A 94 6.52 17.66 -8.44
C VAL A 94 6.51 18.73 -9.50
N ASP A 95 5.96 19.89 -9.19
CA ASP A 95 5.96 21.01 -10.11
C ASP A 95 7.39 21.55 -10.28
N PRO A 96 7.90 21.67 -11.51
CA PRO A 96 9.25 22.15 -11.74
C PRO A 96 9.40 23.68 -11.64
N GLN A 97 8.32 24.43 -11.43
CA GLN A 97 8.31 25.90 -11.37
C GLN A 97 7.76 26.45 -10.06
N GLU A 98 6.85 25.74 -9.40
CA GLU A 98 6.17 26.21 -8.20
C GLU A 98 6.52 25.33 -6.99
N GLU A 99 7.17 25.92 -5.98
CA GLU A 99 7.47 25.24 -4.70
C GLU A 99 6.18 24.76 -4.02
N GLY A 100 6.25 23.58 -3.40
CA GLY A 100 5.14 23.00 -2.65
C GLY A 100 4.02 22.41 -3.50
N VAL A 101 4.09 22.52 -4.84
CA VAL A 101 3.09 21.93 -5.73
C VAL A 101 3.48 20.51 -6.13
N VAL A 102 2.56 19.58 -5.93
CA VAL A 102 2.73 18.15 -6.25
C VAL A 102 1.45 17.56 -6.82
N TYR A 103 1.60 16.65 -7.75
CA TYR A 103 0.52 15.97 -8.46
C TYR A 103 0.62 14.47 -8.29
N MET A 104 -0.53 13.79 -8.23
CA MET A 104 -0.61 12.33 -8.20
C MET A 104 -1.67 11.82 -9.17
N MET A 105 -1.36 10.72 -9.85
CA MET A 105 -2.34 9.87 -10.52
C MET A 105 -2.59 8.65 -9.64
N THR A 106 -3.83 8.45 -9.22
CA THR A 106 -4.22 7.44 -8.25
C THR A 106 -5.32 6.54 -8.78
N GLY A 107 -5.34 5.30 -8.33
CA GLY A 107 -6.35 4.29 -8.65
C GLY A 107 -5.82 2.88 -8.46
N THR A 108 -6.71 1.94 -8.21
CA THR A 108 -6.42 0.51 -8.25
C THR A 108 -7.65 -0.28 -8.70
N SER A 109 -7.44 -1.33 -9.51
CA SER A 109 -8.54 -2.14 -10.04
C SER A 109 -9.24 -3.01 -8.99
N TYR A 110 -8.67 -3.16 -7.80
CA TYR A 110 -9.23 -4.02 -6.74
C TYR A 110 -10.46 -3.42 -6.07
N TRP A 111 -10.55 -2.11 -5.98
CA TRP A 111 -11.59 -1.40 -5.24
C TRP A 111 -12.27 -0.34 -6.11
N ASN A 112 -13.50 -0.04 -5.74
CA ASN A 112 -14.30 1.03 -6.36
C ASN A 112 -14.36 0.97 -7.89
N ASN A 113 -14.50 -0.26 -8.44
CA ASN A 113 -14.53 -0.55 -9.89
C ASN A 113 -13.32 -0.07 -10.69
N GLY A 114 -12.16 0.10 -10.04
CA GLY A 114 -10.96 0.61 -10.71
C GLY A 114 -11.02 2.10 -10.99
N ARG A 115 -11.76 2.87 -10.20
CA ARG A 115 -11.84 4.32 -10.29
C ARG A 115 -10.49 4.96 -10.12
N SER A 116 -10.16 5.92 -10.98
CA SER A 116 -8.90 6.66 -10.98
C SER A 116 -9.16 8.13 -10.72
N ALA A 117 -8.20 8.83 -10.08
CA ALA A 117 -8.29 10.25 -9.85
C ALA A 117 -6.94 10.94 -10.05
N PHE A 118 -7.00 12.18 -10.55
CA PHE A 118 -5.86 13.09 -10.59
C PHE A 118 -5.97 14.08 -9.43
N LEU A 119 -4.95 14.11 -8.60
CA LEU A 119 -4.88 14.93 -7.39
C LEU A 119 -3.80 16.00 -7.53
N ARG A 120 -4.05 17.19 -6.99
CA ARG A 120 -3.07 18.26 -6.86
C ARG A 120 -3.02 18.78 -5.43
N SER A 121 -1.83 18.96 -4.89
CA SER A 121 -1.56 19.72 -3.68
C SER A 121 -0.76 20.99 -4.03
N LYS A 122 -0.98 22.06 -3.25
CA LYS A 122 -0.22 23.32 -3.31
C LYS A 122 0.50 23.64 -2.00
N ASP A 123 0.52 22.70 -1.11
CA ASP A 123 1.04 22.85 0.25
C ASP A 123 1.86 21.63 0.69
N ARG A 124 2.63 21.05 -0.24
CA ARG A 124 3.49 19.89 -0.04
C ARG A 124 2.73 18.64 0.40
N GLY A 125 1.47 18.48 -0.05
CA GLY A 125 0.64 17.32 0.26
C GLY A 125 -0.12 17.43 1.59
N ASN A 126 -0.15 18.59 2.25
CA ASN A 126 -0.97 18.76 3.46
C ASN A 126 -2.47 18.84 3.16
N SER A 127 -2.82 19.26 1.94
CA SER A 127 -4.20 19.21 1.44
C SER A 127 -4.23 18.89 -0.05
N TRP A 128 -5.33 18.33 -0.53
CA TRP A 128 -5.47 17.86 -1.90
C TRP A 128 -6.74 18.40 -2.56
N GLU A 129 -6.60 18.75 -3.84
CA GLU A 129 -7.70 19.03 -4.76
C GLU A 129 -7.87 17.85 -5.71
N LEU A 130 -9.07 17.34 -5.83
CA LEU A 130 -9.45 16.37 -6.83
C LEU A 130 -9.80 17.13 -8.12
N LEU A 131 -8.89 17.14 -9.09
CA LEU A 131 -9.03 17.93 -10.33
C LEU A 131 -9.80 17.18 -11.40
N TYR A 132 -9.61 15.87 -11.49
CA TYR A 132 -10.25 15.02 -12.48
C TYR A 132 -10.53 13.64 -11.91
N THR A 133 -11.76 13.19 -12.03
CA THR A 133 -12.22 11.85 -11.65
C THR A 133 -13.01 11.24 -12.79
N TRP A 134 -12.92 9.94 -12.93
CA TRP A 134 -13.85 9.17 -13.73
C TRP A 134 -14.79 8.42 -12.83
N ASP A 135 -16.06 8.73 -12.99
CA ASP A 135 -17.13 7.94 -12.41
C ASP A 135 -17.52 6.82 -13.38
N ASP A 136 -18.12 5.77 -12.84
CA ASP A 136 -18.82 4.77 -13.62
C ASP A 136 -19.84 5.48 -14.51
N ASP A 137 -19.97 5.10 -15.77
CA ASP A 137 -20.96 5.64 -16.72
C ASP A 137 -22.40 5.26 -16.37
N GLY A 138 -22.62 4.65 -15.19
CA GLY A 138 -23.90 4.17 -14.69
C GLY A 138 -24.34 2.84 -15.32
N THR A 139 -23.50 2.24 -16.14
CA THR A 139 -23.77 0.91 -16.71
C THR A 139 -23.32 -0.15 -15.71
N LYS A 140 -24.24 -0.96 -15.20
CA LYS A 140 -23.98 -2.01 -14.23
C LYS A 140 -22.90 -2.96 -14.77
N GLY A 141 -21.76 -3.01 -14.06
CA GLY A 141 -20.60 -3.80 -14.44
C GLY A 141 -19.67 -3.16 -15.46
N ALA A 142 -19.95 -1.95 -15.94
CA ALA A 142 -19.01 -1.18 -16.74
C ALA A 142 -17.91 -0.65 -15.83
N LYS A 143 -16.65 -0.96 -16.20
CA LYS A 143 -15.49 -0.34 -15.57
C LYS A 143 -15.17 0.94 -16.29
N VAL A 144 -15.38 2.06 -15.69
CA VAL A 144 -14.88 3.31 -16.23
C VAL A 144 -13.39 3.36 -15.99
N THR A 145 -12.71 3.49 -17.09
CA THR A 145 -11.28 3.36 -17.09
C THR A 145 -10.67 4.35 -18.05
N SER A 146 -11.11 5.59 -18.04
CA SER A 146 -10.53 6.58 -18.95
C SER A 146 -9.02 6.70 -18.74
N PHE A 147 -8.54 6.71 -17.50
CA PHE A 147 -7.09 6.63 -17.21
C PHE A 147 -6.60 5.20 -16.94
N GLY A 148 -7.39 4.39 -16.29
CA GLY A 148 -7.03 3.03 -15.94
C GLY A 148 -5.82 2.94 -15.01
N ALA A 149 -5.66 3.92 -14.10
CA ALA A 149 -4.58 3.88 -13.13
C ALA A 149 -4.71 2.67 -12.21
N HIS A 150 -3.59 2.01 -11.96
CA HIS A 150 -3.53 0.80 -11.14
C HIS A 150 -2.21 0.72 -10.37
N GLY A 151 -2.16 1.41 -9.21
CA GLY A 151 -0.98 1.50 -8.35
C GLY A 151 -0.38 0.15 -7.97
N ASN A 152 -1.22 -0.89 -7.82
CA ASN A 152 -0.79 -2.27 -7.55
C ASN A 152 -0.91 -3.16 -8.81
N GLY A 153 -0.48 -2.65 -9.96
CA GLY A 153 -0.45 -3.39 -11.21
C GLY A 153 0.94 -3.85 -11.61
N MET A 154 1.01 -4.63 -12.69
CA MET A 154 2.29 -4.95 -13.31
C MET A 154 3.05 -3.67 -13.69
N GLY A 155 4.36 -3.65 -13.48
CA GLY A 155 5.19 -2.48 -13.71
C GLY A 155 4.98 -1.36 -12.67
N ARG A 156 4.47 -1.64 -11.48
CA ARG A 156 4.25 -0.64 -10.43
C ARG A 156 5.55 -0.01 -9.90
N GLY A 157 6.70 -0.70 -10.05
CA GLY A 157 8.03 -0.17 -9.73
C GLY A 157 8.59 0.81 -10.77
N ASN A 158 7.98 0.91 -11.96
CA ASN A 158 8.45 1.75 -13.05
C ASN A 158 8.05 3.22 -12.86
N GLY A 159 8.52 4.09 -13.72
CA GLY A 159 8.02 5.46 -13.76
C GLY A 159 9.09 6.55 -13.86
N GLU A 160 8.71 7.80 -13.72
CA GLU A 160 7.33 8.23 -13.49
C GLU A 160 6.62 8.44 -14.83
N ALA A 161 5.37 8.04 -14.89
CA ALA A 161 4.57 8.17 -16.11
C ALA A 161 3.73 9.47 -16.15
N LEU A 162 3.94 10.38 -15.21
CA LEU A 162 3.33 11.71 -15.14
C LEU A 162 4.42 12.76 -15.26
N ALA A 163 4.32 13.61 -16.28
CA ALA A 163 5.29 14.66 -16.57
C ALA A 163 4.64 16.05 -16.63
N VAL A 164 5.25 17.03 -15.98
CA VAL A 164 4.87 18.45 -16.01
C VAL A 164 5.87 19.19 -16.88
N ASP A 165 5.38 20.06 -17.75
CA ASP A 165 6.26 20.88 -18.62
C ASP A 165 7.16 21.78 -17.76
N PRO A 166 8.49 21.75 -17.97
CA PRO A 166 9.43 22.53 -17.16
C PRO A 166 9.30 24.05 -17.30
N ASN A 167 8.52 24.54 -18.26
CA ASN A 167 8.35 25.98 -18.51
C ASN A 167 6.88 26.45 -18.43
N ASP A 168 5.91 25.54 -18.36
CA ASP A 168 4.48 25.84 -18.21
C ASP A 168 3.76 24.72 -17.46
N SER A 169 3.57 24.86 -16.16
CA SER A 169 2.90 23.89 -15.30
C SER A 169 1.45 23.55 -15.70
N LYS A 170 0.87 24.29 -16.65
CA LYS A 170 -0.46 23.95 -17.21
C LYS A 170 -0.41 22.76 -18.14
N ILE A 171 0.75 22.48 -18.72
CA ILE A 171 0.93 21.41 -19.70
C ILE A 171 1.49 20.17 -19.01
N MET A 172 0.75 19.10 -19.11
CA MET A 172 1.11 17.82 -18.50
C MET A 172 0.86 16.66 -19.45
N PHE A 173 1.63 15.60 -19.29
CA PHE A 173 1.39 14.32 -19.96
C PHE A 173 1.31 13.21 -18.93
N TYR A 174 0.39 12.31 -19.14
CA TYR A 174 0.25 11.09 -18.37
C TYR A 174 0.17 9.87 -19.28
N GLY A 175 1.06 8.93 -19.07
CA GLY A 175 1.09 7.64 -19.75
C GLY A 175 0.39 6.57 -18.92
N SER A 176 -0.81 6.18 -19.33
CA SER A 176 -1.58 5.14 -18.65
C SER A 176 -1.03 3.74 -18.93
N LYS A 177 -1.19 2.83 -17.96
CA LYS A 177 -0.84 1.41 -18.13
C LYS A 177 -1.68 0.72 -19.22
N ASN A 178 -2.93 1.12 -19.46
CA ASN A 178 -3.82 0.43 -20.39
C ASN A 178 -4.73 1.33 -21.23
N LYS A 179 -4.57 2.67 -21.15
CA LYS A 179 -5.45 3.65 -21.81
C LYS A 179 -4.69 4.68 -22.65
N GLY A 180 -3.43 4.43 -22.98
CA GLY A 180 -2.64 5.28 -23.85
C GLY A 180 -2.08 6.53 -23.19
N LEU A 181 -1.65 7.47 -24.03
CA LEU A 181 -1.04 8.73 -23.61
C LEU A 181 -2.09 9.83 -23.54
N TRP A 182 -2.06 10.61 -22.45
CA TRP A 182 -2.99 11.72 -22.19
C TRP A 182 -2.24 13.02 -22.03
N LYS A 183 -2.86 14.13 -22.44
CA LYS A 183 -2.35 15.50 -22.31
C LYS A 183 -3.37 16.39 -21.62
N SER A 184 -2.91 17.18 -20.65
CA SER A 184 -3.62 18.32 -20.11
C SER A 184 -2.95 19.62 -20.60
N ALA A 185 -3.73 20.69 -20.76
CA ALA A 185 -3.27 22.05 -21.07
C ALA A 185 -3.87 23.09 -20.09
N ASP A 186 -4.42 22.64 -18.98
CA ASP A 186 -5.11 23.45 -17.97
C ASP A 186 -4.82 23.00 -16.55
N ASN A 187 -3.57 22.56 -16.32
CA ASN A 187 -3.08 22.16 -15.00
C ASN A 187 -3.83 20.96 -14.40
N GLY A 188 -4.14 19.97 -15.26
CA GLY A 188 -4.83 18.74 -14.85
C GLY A 188 -6.35 18.87 -14.72
N SER A 189 -6.94 20.03 -15.03
CA SER A 189 -8.39 20.22 -14.92
C SER A 189 -9.18 19.49 -16.00
N SER A 190 -8.55 19.27 -17.16
CA SER A 190 -9.10 18.42 -18.21
C SER A 190 -7.99 17.70 -18.98
N TRP A 191 -8.34 16.60 -19.62
CA TRP A 191 -7.39 15.75 -20.32
C TRP A 191 -7.93 15.32 -21.69
N SER A 192 -7.02 15.20 -22.66
CA SER A 192 -7.33 14.68 -23.98
C SER A 192 -6.35 13.57 -24.37
N HIS A 193 -6.82 12.58 -25.12
CA HIS A 193 -5.99 11.50 -25.62
C HIS A 193 -5.01 12.02 -26.70
N VAL A 194 -3.79 11.50 -26.71
CA VAL A 194 -2.74 11.86 -27.69
C VAL A 194 -2.70 10.84 -28.83
N ASP A 195 -3.59 11.01 -29.83
CA ASP A 195 -3.71 10.11 -30.96
C ASP A 195 -2.43 10.00 -31.81
N ALA A 196 -1.62 11.06 -31.84
CA ALA A 196 -0.35 11.09 -32.55
C ALA A 196 0.63 10.00 -32.01
N TRP A 197 0.64 9.73 -30.71
CA TRP A 197 1.44 8.66 -30.15
C TRP A 197 0.90 7.29 -30.57
N THR A 198 -0.42 7.07 -30.51
CA THR A 198 -1.05 5.81 -30.93
C THR A 198 -0.70 5.50 -32.39
N THR A 199 -0.66 6.52 -33.24
CA THR A 199 -0.25 6.36 -34.65
C THR A 199 1.22 5.96 -34.76
N ALA A 200 2.11 6.55 -33.99
CA ALA A 200 3.55 6.24 -34.00
C ALA A 200 3.85 4.85 -33.43
N ALA A 201 3.12 4.43 -32.39
CA ALA A 201 3.27 3.13 -31.73
C ALA A 201 2.74 1.97 -32.56
N GLY A 202 1.83 2.24 -33.53
CA GLY A 202 1.18 1.24 -34.37
C GLY A 202 0.04 0.50 -33.64
N SER A 203 -0.56 -0.47 -34.32
CA SER A 203 -1.78 -1.16 -33.86
C SER A 203 -1.58 -2.13 -32.69
N ASP A 204 -0.35 -2.47 -32.36
CA ASP A 204 -0.03 -3.46 -31.33
C ASP A 204 0.27 -2.77 -29.97
N THR A 205 -0.72 -2.05 -29.47
CA THR A 205 -0.65 -1.32 -28.20
C THR A 205 -1.32 -2.06 -27.05
N THR A 206 -1.84 -3.26 -27.31
CA THR A 206 -2.61 -4.06 -26.36
C THR A 206 -1.77 -5.22 -25.86
N TRP A 207 -0.83 -4.94 -24.99
CA TRP A 207 -0.21 -5.98 -24.19
C TRP A 207 -0.87 -6.03 -22.81
N ASN A 208 -1.30 -7.21 -22.34
CA ASN A 208 -1.94 -7.36 -21.02
C ASN A 208 -0.98 -6.93 -19.92
N GLY A 209 -1.35 -5.86 -19.19
CA GLY A 209 -0.60 -5.33 -18.06
C GLY A 209 0.59 -4.44 -18.42
N SER A 210 0.82 -4.18 -19.70
CA SER A 210 1.81 -3.22 -20.16
C SER A 210 1.25 -1.80 -20.15
N GLY A 211 1.93 -0.88 -20.78
CA GLY A 211 1.56 0.51 -20.88
C GLY A 211 2.78 1.35 -20.66
N PHE A 212 2.60 2.59 -20.32
CA PHE A 212 3.74 3.46 -20.14
C PHE A 212 4.53 3.10 -18.89
N SER A 213 5.85 2.94 -19.01
CA SER A 213 6.76 2.91 -17.87
C SER A 213 7.10 4.32 -17.43
N PHE A 214 7.48 5.18 -18.37
CA PHE A 214 7.78 6.59 -18.07
C PHE A 214 7.29 7.52 -19.16
N VAL A 215 7.05 8.77 -18.77
CA VAL A 215 6.91 9.93 -19.66
C VAL A 215 7.68 11.08 -19.03
N GLN A 216 8.58 11.74 -19.78
CA GLN A 216 9.36 12.85 -19.23
C GLN A 216 9.78 13.87 -20.28
N TYR A 217 9.94 15.11 -19.84
CA TYR A 217 10.53 16.17 -20.63
C TYR A 217 12.05 16.15 -20.53
N ALA A 218 12.72 16.57 -21.59
CA ALA A 218 14.13 16.97 -21.47
C ALA A 218 14.23 18.20 -20.56
N PRO A 219 15.28 18.31 -19.73
CA PRO A 219 15.48 19.46 -18.86
C PRO A 219 15.36 20.79 -19.60
N GLY A 220 14.51 21.69 -19.08
CA GLY A 220 14.28 23.03 -19.63
C GLY A 220 13.59 23.10 -20.99
N SER A 221 13.09 21.99 -21.56
CA SER A 221 12.47 21.97 -22.90
C SER A 221 11.00 21.64 -22.84
N SER A 222 10.12 22.54 -23.28
CA SER A 222 8.71 22.30 -23.52
C SER A 222 8.42 21.50 -24.80
N LYS A 223 9.43 21.20 -25.61
CA LYS A 223 9.27 20.55 -26.92
C LYS A 223 9.70 19.10 -26.94
N ASN A 224 10.77 18.80 -26.19
CA ASN A 224 11.37 17.48 -26.22
C ASN A 224 10.80 16.60 -25.10
N LEU A 225 10.03 15.59 -25.51
CA LEU A 225 9.46 14.57 -24.62
C LEU A 225 9.91 13.19 -25.03
N TYR A 226 10.03 12.33 -24.06
CA TYR A 226 10.37 10.93 -24.23
C TYR A 226 9.42 10.03 -23.44
N ALA A 227 9.13 8.86 -24.00
CA ALA A 227 8.24 7.90 -23.39
C ALA A 227 8.75 6.48 -23.58
N GLY A 228 8.69 5.68 -22.49
CA GLY A 228 8.91 4.26 -22.50
C GLY A 228 7.58 3.51 -22.46
N PHE A 229 7.46 2.46 -23.24
CA PHE A 229 6.27 1.62 -23.30
C PHE A 229 6.62 0.16 -23.01
N LEU A 230 5.99 -0.42 -21.99
CA LEU A 230 6.19 -1.80 -21.52
C LEU A 230 5.59 -2.78 -22.52
N ARG A 231 6.31 -3.05 -23.58
CA ARG A 231 6.05 -4.15 -24.50
C ARG A 231 7.36 -4.83 -24.86
N GLU A 232 7.28 -6.08 -25.25
CA GLU A 232 8.46 -6.80 -25.72
C GLU A 232 9.15 -6.01 -26.84
N GLY A 233 10.43 -5.67 -26.65
CA GLY A 233 11.21 -4.97 -27.66
C GLY A 233 11.47 -5.87 -28.89
N SER A 234 11.47 -7.20 -28.70
CA SER A 234 11.53 -8.15 -29.81
C SER A 234 11.01 -9.52 -29.37
N THR A 235 10.47 -10.24 -30.32
CA THR A 235 10.14 -11.66 -30.19
C THR A 235 10.94 -12.45 -31.23
N LYS A 236 10.94 -13.78 -31.16
CA LYS A 236 11.62 -14.66 -32.11
C LYS A 236 11.32 -14.30 -33.57
N ASN A 237 10.21 -13.63 -33.87
CA ASN A 237 9.72 -13.35 -35.21
C ASN A 237 9.43 -11.87 -35.50
N LYS A 238 9.56 -10.95 -34.51
CA LYS A 238 9.19 -9.54 -34.70
C LYS A 238 9.88 -8.65 -33.66
N THR A 239 10.42 -7.53 -34.12
CA THR A 239 10.92 -6.45 -33.27
C THR A 239 9.86 -5.38 -33.10
N PHE A 240 9.68 -4.88 -31.89
CA PHE A 240 8.77 -3.80 -31.55
C PHE A 240 9.54 -2.62 -30.98
N GLU A 241 9.21 -1.45 -31.42
CA GLU A 241 9.75 -0.23 -30.85
C GLU A 241 9.00 0.11 -29.56
N ASN A 242 9.74 0.41 -28.49
CA ASN A 242 9.18 0.63 -27.18
C ASN A 242 9.72 1.89 -26.47
N VAL A 243 10.58 2.65 -27.12
CA VAL A 243 11.01 3.99 -26.68
C VAL A 243 10.67 4.99 -27.75
N PHE A 244 10.07 6.10 -27.38
CA PHE A 244 9.54 7.12 -28.30
C PHE A 244 10.00 8.51 -27.91
N ALA A 245 10.10 9.39 -28.89
CA ALA A 245 10.42 10.79 -28.73
C ALA A 245 9.44 11.70 -29.50
N SER A 246 9.16 12.86 -28.90
CA SER A 246 8.54 14.01 -29.55
C SER A 246 9.51 15.21 -29.46
N THR A 247 9.55 16.02 -30.48
CA THR A 247 10.36 17.26 -30.51
C THR A 247 9.51 18.52 -30.75
N ASP A 248 8.19 18.39 -30.63
CA ASP A 248 7.19 19.42 -30.92
C ASP A 248 6.11 19.54 -29.83
N GLY A 249 6.45 19.18 -28.57
CA GLY A 249 5.53 19.28 -27.44
C GLY A 249 4.40 18.23 -27.46
N GLY A 250 4.69 17.06 -28.01
CA GLY A 250 3.75 15.93 -28.09
C GLY A 250 2.80 15.97 -29.29
N ALA A 251 2.99 16.92 -30.22
CA ALA A 251 2.15 17.00 -31.41
C ALA A 251 2.43 15.87 -32.41
N SER A 252 3.68 15.41 -32.47
CA SER A 252 4.06 14.21 -33.20
C SER A 252 5.04 13.37 -32.42
N TRP A 253 5.09 12.08 -32.70
CA TRP A 253 5.93 11.09 -32.04
C TRP A 253 6.65 10.22 -33.05
N LYS A 254 7.87 9.81 -32.71
CA LYS A 254 8.64 8.83 -33.47
C LYS A 254 9.30 7.83 -32.54
N ALA A 255 9.45 6.61 -32.99
CA ALA A 255 10.24 5.61 -32.30
C ALA A 255 11.73 5.98 -32.27
N LEU A 256 12.43 5.55 -31.23
CA LEU A 256 13.88 5.52 -31.11
C LEU A 256 14.34 4.07 -31.17
N PRO A 257 14.61 3.52 -32.37
CA PRO A 257 14.85 2.09 -32.54
C PRO A 257 16.14 1.66 -31.88
N ILE A 258 16.06 0.59 -31.07
CA ILE A 258 17.23 -0.04 -30.44
C ILE A 258 17.74 -1.10 -31.44
N PRO A 259 19.05 -1.05 -31.81
CA PRO A 259 19.65 -1.99 -32.75
C PRO A 259 19.53 -3.45 -32.28
N ASP A 260 19.30 -4.37 -33.21
CA ASP A 260 19.21 -5.80 -32.91
C ASP A 260 20.49 -6.35 -32.23
N SER A 261 21.65 -5.77 -32.55
CA SER A 261 22.93 -6.12 -31.91
C SER A 261 22.94 -5.92 -30.40
N LEU A 262 22.15 -4.98 -29.87
CA LEU A 262 21.98 -4.74 -28.44
C LEU A 262 20.84 -5.58 -27.81
N ARG A 263 20.13 -6.35 -28.63
CA ARG A 263 19.04 -7.24 -28.19
C ARG A 263 19.38 -8.71 -28.41
N THR A 264 20.53 -9.02 -28.94
CA THR A 264 20.94 -10.39 -29.28
C THR A 264 22.11 -10.80 -28.40
N THR A 265 21.96 -11.93 -27.73
CA THR A 265 23.02 -12.55 -26.94
C THR A 265 24.12 -13.11 -27.84
N LYS A 266 25.33 -13.34 -27.28
CA LYS A 266 26.40 -14.04 -28.01
C LYS A 266 25.98 -15.42 -28.53
N GLY A 267 25.05 -16.09 -27.87
CA GLY A 267 24.46 -17.36 -28.28
C GLY A 267 23.33 -17.26 -29.31
N GLY A 268 22.99 -16.04 -29.82
CA GLY A 268 21.92 -15.79 -30.77
C GLY A 268 20.53 -15.77 -30.19
N GLY A 269 20.38 -15.76 -28.86
CA GLY A 269 19.11 -15.54 -28.17
C GLY A 269 18.67 -14.07 -28.25
N VAL A 270 17.39 -13.81 -28.08
CA VAL A 270 16.81 -12.46 -28.11
C VAL A 270 16.44 -12.03 -26.70
N VAL A 271 16.90 -10.84 -26.31
CA VAL A 271 16.51 -10.19 -25.03
C VAL A 271 15.30 -9.28 -25.25
N ARG A 272 14.32 -9.41 -24.40
CA ARG A 272 13.12 -8.57 -24.40
C ARG A 272 13.40 -7.29 -23.63
N LEU A 273 13.96 -6.29 -24.23
CA LEU A 273 14.26 -5.04 -23.55
C LEU A 273 12.99 -4.20 -23.33
N MET A 274 12.37 -4.33 -22.16
CA MET A 274 11.26 -3.48 -21.72
C MET A 274 11.80 -2.30 -20.91
N PRO A 275 11.55 -1.05 -21.31
CA PRO A 275 12.08 0.12 -20.62
C PRO A 275 11.43 0.25 -19.24
N GLN A 276 12.23 0.48 -18.21
CA GLN A 276 11.76 0.63 -16.83
C GLN A 276 11.72 2.11 -16.42
N ARG A 277 12.86 2.76 -16.40
CA ARG A 277 13.03 4.19 -16.07
C ARG A 277 14.05 4.83 -17.00
N ALA A 278 14.08 6.17 -17.05
CA ALA A 278 15.04 6.91 -17.82
C ALA A 278 15.50 8.18 -17.11
N VAL A 279 16.71 8.62 -17.43
CA VAL A 279 17.23 9.95 -17.10
C VAL A 279 17.73 10.63 -18.37
N ILE A 280 17.66 11.95 -18.38
CA ILE A 280 18.13 12.76 -19.52
C ILE A 280 19.20 13.72 -18.99
N THR A 281 20.32 13.80 -19.70
CA THR A 281 21.40 14.74 -19.38
C THR A 281 20.88 16.18 -19.37
N LYS A 282 21.47 17.03 -18.55
CA LYS A 282 21.06 18.44 -18.37
C LYS A 282 21.07 19.24 -19.68
N ASP A 283 22.02 18.94 -20.57
CA ASP A 283 22.12 19.54 -21.89
C ASP A 283 21.13 18.95 -22.91
N GLY A 284 20.36 17.92 -22.54
CA GLY A 284 19.43 17.25 -23.42
C GLY A 284 20.05 16.42 -24.55
N SER A 285 21.37 16.16 -24.49
CA SER A 285 22.10 15.47 -25.55
C SER A 285 21.96 13.96 -25.53
N SER A 286 21.72 13.39 -24.36
CA SER A 286 21.64 11.96 -24.15
C SER A 286 20.51 11.57 -23.20
N MET A 287 19.97 10.37 -23.40
CA MET A 287 19.04 9.70 -22.47
C MET A 287 19.62 8.35 -22.10
N VAL A 288 19.61 8.01 -20.82
CA VAL A 288 19.99 6.69 -20.33
C VAL A 288 18.73 5.99 -19.83
N VAL A 289 18.50 4.78 -20.28
CA VAL A 289 17.29 3.99 -19.97
C VAL A 289 17.69 2.66 -19.38
N THR A 290 17.06 2.29 -18.27
CA THR A 290 17.15 0.95 -17.71
C THR A 290 16.11 0.03 -18.34
N PHE A 291 16.50 -1.21 -18.60
CA PHE A 291 15.66 -2.22 -19.22
C PHE A 291 15.64 -3.50 -18.41
N ALA A 292 14.51 -4.20 -18.49
CA ALA A 292 14.34 -5.57 -18.02
C ALA A 292 13.60 -6.40 -19.08
N ASP A 293 13.50 -7.70 -18.91
CA ASP A 293 12.76 -8.57 -19.84
C ASP A 293 11.31 -8.85 -19.43
N GLY A 294 10.85 -8.19 -18.36
CA GLY A 294 9.49 -8.17 -17.84
C GLY A 294 9.08 -6.79 -17.35
N ALA A 295 7.84 -6.67 -16.88
CA ALA A 295 7.30 -5.43 -16.34
C ALA A 295 7.69 -5.20 -14.87
N GLY A 296 7.94 -6.28 -14.11
CA GLY A 296 8.31 -6.24 -12.69
C GLY A 296 7.15 -5.98 -11.72
N PRO A 297 7.38 -6.06 -10.41
CA PRO A 297 8.69 -6.16 -9.74
C PRO A 297 9.16 -7.58 -9.37
N HIS A 298 8.39 -8.63 -9.66
CA HIS A 298 8.76 -9.99 -9.28
C HIS A 298 9.96 -10.52 -10.06
N SER A 299 10.84 -11.27 -9.41
CA SER A 299 11.92 -11.98 -10.09
C SER A 299 11.43 -13.21 -10.83
N MET A 300 12.11 -13.61 -11.93
CA MET A 300 11.80 -14.86 -12.62
C MET A 300 11.93 -16.07 -11.70
N GLY A 301 10.95 -16.97 -11.73
CA GLY A 301 10.89 -18.19 -10.92
C GLY A 301 9.82 -18.22 -9.85
N TRP A 302 9.07 -17.15 -9.65
CA TRP A 302 7.94 -17.09 -8.71
C TRP A 302 6.64 -17.41 -9.45
N ASP A 303 6.41 -18.70 -9.78
CA ASP A 303 5.44 -19.09 -10.78
C ASP A 303 4.33 -20.04 -10.33
N GLU A 304 4.27 -20.48 -9.12
CA GLU A 304 3.22 -21.43 -8.78
C GLU A 304 1.94 -20.77 -8.28
N GLY A 305 1.15 -20.22 -9.22
CA GLY A 305 -0.24 -19.87 -8.99
C GLY A 305 -0.70 -18.47 -9.41
N TRP A 306 0.15 -17.61 -9.96
CA TRP A 306 -0.21 -16.24 -10.34
C TRP A 306 -0.33 -15.99 -11.86
N GLY A 307 -0.32 -17.02 -12.67
CA GLY A 307 -0.43 -16.91 -14.13
C GLY A 307 0.91 -16.80 -14.85
N PRO A 308 0.91 -16.52 -16.14
CA PRO A 308 2.13 -16.56 -16.94
C PRO A 308 3.16 -15.53 -16.48
N ILE A 309 4.41 -15.86 -16.62
CA ILE A 309 5.70 -15.23 -16.27
C ILE A 309 5.86 -13.74 -16.72
N TRP A 310 4.79 -13.02 -16.93
CA TRP A 310 4.76 -11.68 -17.51
C TRP A 310 5.26 -10.59 -16.56
N ASP A 311 5.24 -10.84 -15.27
CA ASP A 311 5.67 -9.93 -14.21
C ASP A 311 7.11 -10.19 -13.74
N GLY A 312 7.72 -11.27 -14.18
CA GLY A 312 9.06 -11.66 -13.75
C GLY A 312 10.17 -11.03 -14.56
N PHE A 313 11.28 -10.70 -13.90
CA PHE A 313 12.51 -10.27 -14.55
C PHE A 313 13.60 -11.30 -14.41
N GLY A 314 14.37 -11.50 -15.47
CA GLY A 314 15.57 -12.31 -15.45
C GLY A 314 16.77 -11.59 -16.03
N ARG A 315 16.56 -10.64 -16.93
CA ARG A 315 17.59 -10.04 -17.78
C ARG A 315 17.29 -8.58 -18.06
N GLY A 316 18.33 -7.78 -18.37
CA GLY A 316 18.16 -6.39 -18.71
C GLY A 316 19.44 -5.75 -19.25
N ALA A 317 19.39 -4.43 -19.41
CA ALA A 317 20.52 -3.62 -19.84
C ALA A 317 20.34 -2.16 -19.37
N VAL A 318 21.43 -1.43 -19.33
CA VAL A 318 21.42 0.04 -19.22
C VAL A 318 21.93 0.59 -20.55
N LEU A 319 21.05 1.21 -21.33
CA LEU A 319 21.40 1.70 -22.66
C LEU A 319 21.35 3.23 -22.70
N LYS A 320 22.38 3.83 -23.31
CA LYS A 320 22.51 5.27 -23.54
C LYS A 320 22.18 5.61 -24.98
N CYS A 321 21.19 6.47 -25.19
CA CYS A 321 20.79 6.99 -26.49
C CYS A 321 21.36 8.40 -26.70
N ASN A 322 22.11 8.62 -27.76
CA ASN A 322 22.44 9.97 -28.23
C ASN A 322 21.20 10.54 -28.92
N LEU A 323 20.58 11.53 -28.31
CA LEU A 323 19.29 12.07 -28.75
C LEU A 323 19.35 12.87 -30.07
N LYS A 324 20.56 13.31 -30.48
CA LYS A 324 20.78 13.99 -31.74
C LYS A 324 20.87 13.00 -32.92
N THR A 325 21.55 11.88 -32.72
CA THR A 325 21.79 10.89 -33.78
C THR A 325 20.82 9.69 -33.71
N GLY A 326 20.21 9.42 -32.55
CA GLY A 326 19.42 8.21 -32.32
C GLY A 326 20.27 6.96 -32.08
N ALA A 327 21.60 7.11 -31.94
CA ALA A 327 22.49 5.96 -31.72
C ALA A 327 22.43 5.50 -30.26
N TRP A 328 22.35 4.19 -30.07
CA TRP A 328 22.35 3.53 -28.77
C TRP A 328 23.71 2.89 -28.48
N THR A 329 24.12 2.95 -27.20
CA THR A 329 25.33 2.30 -26.68
C THR A 329 24.97 1.57 -25.38
N ASP A 330 25.47 0.37 -25.18
CA ASP A 330 25.39 -0.35 -23.93
C ASP A 330 26.37 0.26 -22.93
N VAL A 331 25.85 0.68 -21.77
CA VAL A 331 26.61 1.22 -20.64
C VAL A 331 26.27 0.44 -19.36
N SER A 332 25.76 -0.79 -19.48
CA SER A 332 25.46 -1.66 -18.35
C SER A 332 26.68 -1.89 -17.47
N PRO A 333 26.54 -2.06 -16.16
CA PRO A 333 27.60 -2.54 -15.29
C PRO A 333 28.05 -3.96 -15.67
N ALA A 334 28.89 -4.07 -16.70
CA ALA A 334 29.28 -5.36 -17.29
C ALA A 334 30.40 -6.07 -16.53
N ASP A 335 31.29 -5.24 -15.91
CA ASP A 335 32.42 -5.72 -15.12
C ASP A 335 32.41 -4.97 -13.78
N TYR A 336 31.83 -5.56 -12.75
CA TYR A 336 32.08 -5.02 -11.44
C TYR A 336 33.10 -5.91 -10.72
N LEU A 337 34.11 -5.28 -10.18
CA LEU A 337 35.11 -5.93 -9.38
C LEU A 337 34.45 -6.42 -8.08
N ASP A 338 34.33 -7.73 -7.89
CA ASP A 338 34.31 -8.26 -6.54
C ASP A 338 35.75 -8.03 -5.97
N GLY A 339 35.93 -7.75 -4.73
CA GLY A 339 37.22 -7.33 -4.18
C GLY A 339 38.40 -8.31 -4.35
N GLU A 340 38.27 -9.42 -5.09
CA GLU A 340 39.25 -10.50 -5.18
C GLU A 340 39.61 -11.00 -6.60
N GLY A 341 39.16 -10.31 -7.65
CA GLY A 341 39.64 -10.65 -9.00
C GLY A 341 39.19 -11.98 -9.59
N GLU A 342 38.29 -12.68 -8.94
CA GLU A 342 37.64 -13.86 -9.50
C GLU A 342 36.15 -13.65 -9.71
N ALA A 343 35.67 -14.05 -10.85
CA ALA A 343 34.33 -13.94 -11.39
C ALA A 343 33.94 -12.52 -11.77
N LYS A 344 34.40 -12.11 -12.90
CA LYS A 344 33.68 -11.19 -13.76
C LYS A 344 32.27 -11.77 -13.96
N TYR A 345 31.28 -11.24 -13.26
CA TYR A 345 29.90 -11.43 -13.66
C TYR A 345 29.75 -10.67 -14.97
N ASP A 346 30.05 -11.34 -16.08
CA ASP A 346 29.72 -10.82 -17.40
C ASP A 346 28.20 -10.83 -17.55
N MET A 347 27.57 -9.78 -17.04
CA MET A 347 26.13 -9.57 -17.09
C MET A 347 25.62 -9.45 -18.53
N THR A 348 26.55 -9.39 -19.50
CA THR A 348 26.23 -9.35 -20.93
C THR A 348 26.39 -10.68 -21.64
N ASP A 349 26.99 -11.71 -21.01
CA ASP A 349 27.14 -13.03 -21.64
C ASP A 349 25.92 -13.92 -21.49
N TYR A 350 24.95 -13.66 -22.29
CA TYR A 350 23.71 -14.46 -22.40
C TYR A 350 23.91 -15.86 -23.02
N SER A 351 25.13 -16.25 -23.37
CA SER A 351 25.41 -17.53 -24.02
C SER A 351 25.45 -18.73 -23.08
N LYS A 352 25.54 -18.49 -21.76
CA LYS A 352 25.61 -19.56 -20.76
C LYS A 352 24.26 -19.78 -20.07
N THR A 353 23.24 -20.09 -20.86
CA THR A 353 21.88 -20.35 -20.37
C THR A 353 21.73 -21.65 -19.55
N ASP A 354 22.74 -22.49 -19.48
CA ASP A 354 22.69 -23.81 -18.84
C ASP A 354 23.43 -23.87 -17.47
N GLU A 355 24.14 -22.85 -17.09
CA GLU A 355 24.81 -22.76 -15.77
C GLU A 355 24.59 -21.37 -15.18
N TYR A 356 23.67 -21.21 -14.27
CA TYR A 356 23.45 -20.20 -13.21
C TYR A 356 24.19 -18.83 -13.32
N GLU A 357 24.32 -18.23 -14.48
CA GLU A 357 24.80 -16.87 -14.63
C GLU A 357 23.66 -15.87 -14.59
N TYR A 358 23.58 -15.15 -13.49
CA TYR A 358 22.56 -14.13 -13.24
C TYR A 358 22.86 -12.87 -14.05
N ILE A 359 22.12 -12.67 -15.11
CA ILE A 359 22.05 -11.39 -15.79
C ILE A 359 20.95 -10.59 -15.11
N ALA A 360 21.32 -9.46 -14.54
CA ALA A 360 20.39 -8.68 -13.74
C ALA A 360 19.42 -7.87 -14.59
N PRO A 361 18.13 -7.82 -14.23
CA PRO A 361 17.21 -6.81 -14.72
C PRO A 361 17.50 -5.47 -14.02
N TYR A 362 17.48 -4.35 -14.77
CA TYR A 362 17.72 -3.02 -14.22
C TYR A 362 16.38 -2.28 -14.08
N GLY A 363 16.13 -1.74 -12.87
CA GLY A 363 14.92 -0.98 -12.55
C GLY A 363 15.20 0.51 -12.41
N GLY A 364 15.70 0.92 -11.24
CA GLY A 364 15.93 2.32 -10.90
C GLY A 364 17.11 2.96 -11.62
N ILE A 365 16.99 4.24 -11.95
CA ILE A 365 18.09 5.10 -12.40
C ILE A 365 17.88 6.51 -11.88
N THR A 366 18.95 7.17 -11.46
CA THR A 366 19.00 8.61 -11.15
C THR A 366 20.30 9.22 -11.66
N ILE A 367 20.29 10.53 -11.92
CA ILE A 367 21.45 11.29 -12.42
C ILE A 367 21.67 12.52 -11.54
N ASN A 368 22.92 12.88 -11.29
CA ASN A 368 23.25 14.12 -10.62
C ASN A 368 22.89 15.31 -11.53
N PRO A 369 21.98 16.22 -11.14
CA PRO A 369 21.59 17.35 -11.97
C PRO A 369 22.72 18.38 -12.19
N ASN A 370 23.84 18.23 -11.47
CA ASN A 370 25.02 19.10 -11.58
C ASN A 370 26.20 18.44 -12.29
N ASP A 371 26.14 17.12 -12.52
CA ASP A 371 27.15 16.35 -13.25
C ASP A 371 26.50 15.22 -14.05
N ASP A 372 26.34 15.41 -15.34
CA ASP A 372 25.71 14.45 -16.27
C ASP A 372 26.46 13.09 -16.36
N LYS A 373 27.64 12.97 -15.76
CA LYS A 373 28.43 11.74 -15.71
C LYS A 373 28.16 10.92 -14.46
N GLU A 374 27.60 11.53 -13.42
CA GLU A 374 27.32 10.82 -12.18
C GLU A 374 25.89 10.27 -12.18
N MET A 375 25.80 8.94 -12.07
CA MET A 375 24.53 8.22 -12.06
C MET A 375 24.55 7.08 -11.05
N VAL A 376 23.35 6.71 -10.57
CA VAL A 376 23.14 5.48 -9.82
C VAL A 376 22.08 4.65 -10.53
N VAL A 377 22.35 3.35 -10.67
CA VAL A 377 21.37 2.37 -11.18
C VAL A 377 21.17 1.25 -10.18
N THR A 378 19.99 0.65 -10.18
CA THR A 378 19.64 -0.49 -9.33
C THR A 378 19.22 -1.67 -10.18
N THR A 379 19.52 -2.88 -9.71
CA THR A 379 18.89 -4.08 -10.23
C THR A 379 17.60 -4.36 -9.48
N GLU A 380 16.69 -5.10 -10.10
CA GLU A 380 15.54 -5.65 -9.41
C GLU A 380 15.74 -7.17 -9.17
N GLY A 381 15.14 -7.69 -8.11
CA GLY A 381 15.31 -9.09 -7.73
C GLY A 381 16.42 -9.33 -6.70
N TYR A 382 16.85 -10.58 -6.60
CA TYR A 382 17.81 -11.04 -5.59
C TYR A 382 19.15 -11.38 -6.25
N ASN A 383 19.82 -10.37 -6.79
CA ASN A 383 20.97 -10.53 -7.68
C ASN A 383 22.33 -10.41 -6.99
N GLY A 384 22.37 -9.97 -5.73
CA GLY A 384 23.63 -9.78 -5.02
C GLY A 384 23.53 -9.91 -3.51
N PRO A 385 24.64 -10.23 -2.84
CA PRO A 385 24.69 -10.33 -1.39
C PRO A 385 24.67 -8.95 -0.74
N GLN A 386 23.94 -8.83 0.37
CA GLN A 386 23.87 -7.65 1.22
C GLN A 386 24.22 -8.07 2.66
N PHE A 387 25.07 -7.32 3.34
CA PHE A 387 25.63 -7.74 4.61
C PHE A 387 25.11 -6.91 5.77
N TRP A 388 24.43 -7.58 6.70
CA TRP A 388 24.00 -7.04 7.97
C TRP A 388 24.99 -7.32 9.07
N TYR A 389 25.15 -6.36 9.95
CA TYR A 389 25.99 -6.47 11.13
C TYR A 389 25.15 -6.24 12.40
N LYS A 390 25.35 -7.05 13.41
CA LYS A 390 24.82 -6.82 14.75
C LYS A 390 25.79 -7.31 15.82
N LYS A 391 25.70 -6.74 17.01
CA LYS A 391 26.34 -7.33 18.19
C LYS A 391 25.52 -8.51 18.68
N GLY A 392 26.14 -9.68 18.79
CA GLY A 392 25.55 -10.84 19.43
C GLY A 392 25.38 -10.63 20.94
N GLU A 393 24.62 -11.51 21.60
CA GLU A 393 24.43 -11.48 23.06
C GLU A 393 25.74 -11.63 23.85
N ASP A 394 26.75 -12.28 23.26
CA ASP A 394 28.08 -12.45 23.82
C ASP A 394 29.02 -11.24 23.56
N GLY A 395 28.47 -10.17 22.93
CA GLY A 395 29.21 -8.97 22.56
C GLY A 395 30.10 -9.11 21.34
N LYS A 396 30.11 -10.28 20.68
CA LYS A 396 30.87 -10.50 19.45
C LYS A 396 30.08 -9.98 18.24
N ASP A 397 30.83 -9.70 17.18
CA ASP A 397 30.25 -9.31 15.90
C ASP A 397 29.60 -10.51 15.23
N VAL A 398 28.32 -10.35 14.84
CA VAL A 398 27.56 -11.33 14.08
C VAL A 398 27.23 -10.72 12.74
N TRP A 399 27.68 -11.35 11.69
CA TRP A 399 27.39 -11.01 10.32
C TRP A 399 26.34 -11.96 9.75
N SER A 400 25.42 -11.42 8.99
CA SER A 400 24.50 -12.22 8.19
C SER A 400 24.42 -11.65 6.78
N ASP A 401 24.39 -12.52 5.79
CA ASP A 401 24.15 -12.16 4.40
C ASP A 401 22.69 -12.39 4.04
N ARG A 402 22.22 -11.56 3.14
CA ARG A 402 20.92 -11.68 2.47
C ARG A 402 21.13 -11.40 1.00
N TRP A 403 20.41 -12.11 0.16
CA TRP A 403 20.38 -11.80 -1.25
C TRP A 403 19.37 -10.70 -1.52
N GLY A 404 19.77 -9.74 -2.36
CA GLY A 404 18.93 -8.58 -2.70
C GLY A 404 19.37 -7.91 -3.99
N SER A 405 18.88 -6.72 -4.24
CA SER A 405 19.22 -5.91 -5.41
C SER A 405 20.64 -5.35 -5.30
N ASN A 406 21.33 -5.23 -6.42
CA ASN A 406 22.59 -4.50 -6.51
C ASN A 406 22.32 -3.01 -6.75
N ILE A 407 23.23 -2.17 -6.27
CA ILE A 407 23.24 -0.72 -6.50
C ILE A 407 24.60 -0.35 -7.07
N PHE A 408 24.61 0.28 -8.23
CA PHE A 408 25.84 0.67 -8.94
C PHE A 408 25.90 2.19 -9.07
N HIS A 409 27.09 2.74 -8.83
CA HIS A 409 27.42 4.16 -8.96
C HIS A 409 28.49 4.35 -10.03
N THR A 410 28.31 5.35 -10.90
CA THR A 410 29.30 5.79 -11.89
C THR A 410 29.54 7.29 -11.78
N THR A 411 30.76 7.73 -12.06
CA THR A 411 31.14 9.15 -12.17
C THR A 411 31.76 9.51 -13.52
N ASP A 412 31.72 8.59 -14.48
CA ASP A 412 32.29 8.76 -15.83
C ASP A 412 31.27 8.59 -16.97
N GLY A 413 29.96 8.55 -16.64
CA GLY A 413 28.88 8.43 -17.61
C GLY A 413 28.54 7.02 -18.02
N GLY A 414 28.92 6.05 -17.20
CA GLY A 414 28.68 4.61 -17.39
C GLY A 414 29.81 3.86 -18.09
N GLU A 415 30.99 4.47 -18.19
CA GLU A 415 32.18 3.76 -18.68
C GLU A 415 32.68 2.75 -17.63
N THR A 416 32.61 3.12 -16.34
CA THR A 416 32.91 2.24 -15.21
C THR A 416 31.86 2.38 -14.12
N TRP A 417 31.63 1.29 -13.35
CA TRP A 417 30.68 1.24 -12.27
C TRP A 417 31.27 0.66 -10.99
N ILE A 418 30.81 1.15 -9.86
CA ILE A 418 31.19 0.67 -8.54
C ILE A 418 29.94 0.12 -7.84
N ALA A 419 29.97 -1.15 -7.47
CA ALA A 419 28.87 -1.77 -6.71
C ALA A 419 28.93 -1.35 -5.24
N SER A 420 27.78 -0.96 -4.65
CA SER A 420 27.69 -0.58 -3.23
C SER A 420 27.87 -1.75 -2.29
N PHE A 421 27.47 -2.96 -2.71
CA PHE A 421 27.59 -4.16 -1.90
C PHE A 421 28.71 -5.03 -2.46
N ARG A 422 29.71 -5.27 -1.62
CA ARG A 422 30.88 -6.04 -1.98
C ARG A 422 31.24 -7.00 -0.85
N TYR A 423 31.76 -8.15 -1.18
CA TYR A 423 32.29 -9.09 -0.21
C TYR A 423 33.72 -9.48 -0.59
N TYR A 424 34.46 -9.80 0.43
CA TYR A 424 35.80 -10.38 0.25
C TYR A 424 35.73 -11.84 0.63
N TRP A 425 36.24 -12.69 -0.25
CA TRP A 425 36.48 -14.09 0.06
C TRP A 425 37.73 -14.20 0.94
N MET A 426 37.57 -14.65 2.18
CA MET A 426 38.68 -14.98 3.05
C MET A 426 38.66 -16.48 3.34
N GLU A 427 39.89 -17.09 3.58
CA GLU A 427 39.98 -18.48 4.02
C GLU A 427 39.20 -18.69 5.32
N GLY A 428 38.05 -19.38 5.22
CA GLY A 428 37.11 -19.57 6.34
C GLY A 428 35.75 -18.85 6.22
N GLY A 429 35.48 -18.08 5.17
CA GLY A 429 34.19 -17.44 4.90
C GLY A 429 34.32 -16.09 4.23
N VAL A 430 33.18 -15.57 3.81
CA VAL A 430 33.03 -14.26 3.17
C VAL A 430 32.53 -13.26 4.22
N TYR A 431 33.30 -12.22 4.49
CA TYR A 431 32.89 -11.19 5.45
C TYR A 431 33.22 -9.80 4.91
N PRO A 432 32.28 -8.83 4.96
CA PRO A 432 32.62 -7.45 4.68
C PRO A 432 33.53 -6.88 5.78
N THR A 433 34.42 -6.00 5.41
CA THR A 433 35.33 -5.33 6.34
C THR A 433 34.65 -4.19 7.11
N THR A 434 33.47 -3.73 6.65
CA THR A 434 32.72 -2.60 7.22
C THR A 434 31.22 -2.92 7.23
N GLN A 435 30.49 -2.25 8.13
CA GLN A 435 29.05 -2.30 8.15
C GLN A 435 28.49 -1.67 6.86
N GLN A 436 27.71 -2.43 6.09
CA GLN A 436 27.10 -1.97 4.86
C GLN A 436 25.60 -1.68 4.99
N MET A 437 24.91 -2.38 5.88
CA MET A 437 23.47 -2.25 6.12
C MET A 437 23.22 -1.90 7.58
N ASP A 438 22.31 -0.97 7.81
CA ASP A 438 21.89 -0.55 9.15
C ASP A 438 20.35 -0.52 9.24
N ALA A 439 19.81 -1.24 10.21
CA ALA A 439 18.37 -1.30 10.48
C ALA A 439 17.79 0.00 11.06
N ASN A 440 18.64 0.95 11.45
CA ASN A 440 18.26 2.27 11.94
C ASN A 440 17.18 2.22 13.06
N GLY A 441 17.35 1.30 14.01
CA GLY A 441 16.43 1.10 15.15
C GLY A 441 15.21 0.24 14.86
N ILE A 442 14.97 -0.20 13.62
CA ILE A 442 13.88 -1.10 13.24
C ILE A 442 14.42 -2.54 13.21
N GLY A 443 14.55 -3.14 14.40
CA GLY A 443 15.34 -4.37 14.62
C GLY A 443 14.92 -5.58 13.80
N TRP A 444 13.61 -5.74 13.49
CA TRP A 444 13.12 -6.86 12.69
C TRP A 444 13.64 -6.85 11.24
N MET A 445 14.15 -5.70 10.76
CA MET A 445 14.73 -5.57 9.43
C MET A 445 16.11 -6.25 9.27
N HIS A 446 16.77 -6.69 10.33
CA HIS A 446 18.00 -7.48 10.21
C HIS A 446 17.82 -8.79 9.42
N ASP A 447 16.59 -9.21 9.16
CA ASP A 447 16.26 -10.34 8.30
C ASP A 447 15.83 -9.93 6.89
N GLY A 448 15.83 -8.64 6.58
CA GLY A 448 15.40 -8.08 5.28
C GLY A 448 16.55 -7.87 4.30
N SER A 449 16.22 -7.47 3.09
CA SER A 449 17.16 -7.03 2.07
C SER A 449 16.56 -5.89 1.25
N ILE A 450 17.38 -5.10 0.58
CA ILE A 450 16.91 -4.25 -0.52
C ILE A 450 16.57 -5.20 -1.66
N HIS A 451 15.31 -5.30 -2.02
CA HIS A 451 14.84 -6.10 -3.15
C HIS A 451 13.71 -5.35 -3.85
N TRP A 452 13.46 -5.65 -5.12
CA TRP A 452 12.52 -4.89 -5.94
C TRP A 452 12.87 -3.40 -6.00
N ALA A 453 14.15 -3.09 -6.15
CA ALA A 453 14.66 -1.72 -6.16
C ALA A 453 14.34 -1.01 -7.50
N GLY A 454 13.06 -0.90 -7.82
CA GLY A 454 12.57 -0.29 -9.06
C GLY A 454 12.75 1.23 -9.14
N SER A 455 13.08 1.90 -8.02
CA SER A 455 13.29 3.35 -8.00
C SER A 455 14.47 3.74 -7.12
N VAL A 456 15.25 4.68 -7.62
CA VAL A 456 16.35 5.32 -6.90
C VAL A 456 16.29 6.83 -7.14
N ALA A 457 16.49 7.62 -6.08
CA ALA A 457 16.44 9.06 -6.15
C ALA A 457 17.64 9.69 -5.41
N MET A 458 18.46 10.41 -6.14
CA MET A 458 19.54 11.23 -5.60
C MET A 458 18.97 12.60 -5.18
N ASP A 459 19.44 13.13 -4.05
CA ASP A 459 19.09 14.48 -3.62
C ASP A 459 19.71 15.50 -4.60
N PRO A 460 18.92 16.34 -5.28
CA PRO A 460 19.45 17.32 -6.22
C PRO A 460 20.40 18.36 -5.61
N PHE A 461 20.40 18.48 -4.28
CA PHE A 461 21.21 19.42 -3.51
C PHE A 461 22.38 18.78 -2.76
N ASP A 462 22.40 17.41 -2.71
CA ASP A 462 23.43 16.63 -2.05
C ASP A 462 23.57 15.25 -2.69
N HIS A 463 24.49 15.11 -3.63
CA HIS A 463 24.67 13.88 -4.40
C HIS A 463 25.10 12.66 -3.56
N ASN A 464 25.59 12.88 -2.33
CA ASN A 464 25.88 11.79 -1.39
C ASN A 464 24.65 11.16 -0.79
N ARG A 465 23.52 11.89 -0.77
CA ARG A 465 22.25 11.40 -0.30
C ARG A 465 21.47 10.72 -1.41
N VAL A 466 21.22 9.43 -1.26
CA VAL A 466 20.45 8.64 -2.21
C VAL A 466 19.44 7.77 -1.47
N PHE A 467 18.20 7.78 -1.93
CA PHE A 467 17.14 6.89 -1.48
C PHE A 467 16.90 5.79 -2.52
N VAL A 468 16.65 4.58 -2.04
CA VAL A 468 16.29 3.41 -2.86
C VAL A 468 15.04 2.77 -2.29
N THR A 469 14.09 2.43 -3.17
CA THR A 469 12.88 1.69 -2.80
C THR A 469 13.16 0.21 -2.62
N SER A 470 12.30 -0.44 -1.84
CA SER A 470 12.36 -1.88 -1.62
C SER A 470 10.95 -2.45 -1.43
N GLY A 471 10.79 -3.75 -1.62
CA GLY A 471 9.60 -4.49 -1.21
C GLY A 471 9.31 -4.43 0.30
N ASN A 472 10.30 -4.02 1.11
CA ASN A 472 10.15 -3.84 2.57
C ASN A 472 9.95 -2.38 2.99
N GLY A 473 10.15 -1.42 2.09
CA GLY A 473 10.13 0.00 2.42
C GLY A 473 11.21 0.81 1.67
N ILE A 474 11.99 1.59 2.40
CA ILE A 474 12.95 2.55 1.84
C ILE A 474 14.30 2.40 2.53
N PHE A 475 15.38 2.43 1.76
CA PHE A 475 16.75 2.55 2.25
C PHE A 475 17.38 3.87 1.79
N ARG A 476 18.32 4.39 2.57
CA ARG A 476 19.03 5.63 2.29
C ARG A 476 20.50 5.50 2.63
N THR A 477 21.34 6.09 1.80
CA THR A 477 22.72 6.46 2.17
C THR A 477 22.86 7.98 2.20
N ASP A 478 23.74 8.49 3.05
CA ASP A 478 24.16 9.90 3.07
C ASP A 478 25.65 10.03 2.73
N ASN A 479 26.30 8.94 2.28
CA ASN A 479 27.71 8.91 1.97
C ASN A 479 28.01 8.03 0.73
N LEU A 480 27.24 8.25 -0.35
CA LEU A 480 27.36 7.49 -1.61
C LEU A 480 28.78 7.41 -2.16
N THR A 481 29.54 8.49 -2.07
CA THR A 481 30.91 8.61 -2.62
C THR A 481 32.00 8.20 -1.63
N ASP A 482 31.65 7.67 -0.44
CA ASP A 482 32.61 7.27 0.57
C ASP A 482 33.21 5.89 0.27
N TYR A 483 34.07 5.86 -0.72
CA TYR A 483 34.90 4.70 -1.06
C TYR A 483 36.25 5.17 -1.58
N THR A 484 37.27 4.28 -1.49
CA THR A 484 38.61 4.54 -1.97
C THR A 484 39.00 3.49 -2.98
N VAL A 485 39.39 3.92 -4.18
CA VAL A 485 39.95 3.04 -5.20
C VAL A 485 41.46 3.12 -5.15
N THR A 486 42.13 2.01 -4.83
CA THR A 486 43.58 1.86 -4.92
C THR A 486 43.89 1.19 -6.23
N LYS A 487 44.53 1.92 -7.15
CA LYS A 487 44.88 1.37 -8.45
C LYS A 487 45.97 0.28 -8.30
N ALA A 488 45.80 -0.76 -9.06
CA ALA A 488 46.80 -1.84 -9.15
C ALA A 488 48.12 -1.29 -9.70
N GLU A 489 49.23 -1.70 -9.11
CA GLU A 489 50.56 -1.30 -9.56
C GLU A 489 50.99 -2.02 -10.86
N ASN A 490 50.37 -3.18 -11.13
CA ASN A 490 50.70 -4.06 -12.25
C ASN A 490 49.46 -4.46 -13.04
N SER A 491 49.63 -4.76 -14.31
CA SER A 491 48.52 -5.09 -15.24
C SER A 491 47.82 -6.45 -14.96
N TRP A 492 48.35 -7.25 -14.05
CA TRP A 492 47.77 -8.53 -13.60
C TRP A 492 47.11 -8.46 -12.23
N GLU A 493 47.20 -7.30 -11.58
CA GLU A 493 46.55 -7.03 -10.31
C GLU A 493 45.27 -6.20 -10.61
N GLU A 494 44.26 -6.34 -9.77
CA GLU A 494 43.04 -5.59 -9.88
C GLU A 494 43.04 -4.39 -8.92
N ASP A 495 42.29 -3.35 -9.28
CA ASP A 495 42.07 -2.21 -8.41
C ASP A 495 41.34 -2.64 -7.12
N GLN A 496 41.91 -2.27 -5.97
CA GLN A 496 41.25 -2.52 -4.70
C GLN A 496 40.28 -1.39 -4.35
N ILE A 497 39.09 -1.73 -3.89
CA ILE A 497 38.09 -0.76 -3.48
C ILE A 497 37.73 -1.00 -2.02
N ALA A 498 38.03 0.01 -1.17
CA ALA A 498 37.57 0.06 0.21
C ALA A 498 36.23 0.82 0.26
N MET A 499 35.18 0.10 0.63
CA MET A 499 33.81 0.63 0.66
C MET A 499 33.45 1.03 2.09
N ASN A 500 33.09 2.31 2.31
CA ASN A 500 32.63 2.83 3.61
C ASN A 500 31.16 3.29 3.56
N GLN A 501 30.48 3.10 2.43
CA GLN A 501 29.05 3.42 2.30
C GLN A 501 28.22 2.62 3.30
N VAL A 502 27.23 3.28 3.91
CA VAL A 502 26.24 2.64 4.77
C VAL A 502 24.84 2.91 4.24
N TRP A 503 24.07 1.86 4.07
CA TRP A 503 22.66 1.94 3.67
C TRP A 503 21.77 1.73 4.89
N HIS A 504 21.13 2.81 5.33
CA HIS A 504 20.22 2.83 6.47
C HIS A 504 18.81 2.49 6.02
N PHE A 505 18.14 1.61 6.74
CA PHE A 505 16.71 1.42 6.56
C PHE A 505 15.98 2.69 7.02
N SER A 506 15.35 3.40 6.09
CA SER A 506 14.79 4.74 6.31
C SER A 506 13.28 4.75 6.10
N ALA A 507 12.59 3.75 6.64
CA ALA A 507 11.13 3.61 6.51
C ALA A 507 10.35 4.12 7.73
N HIS A 508 10.98 4.89 8.63
CA HIS A 508 10.29 5.50 9.77
C HIS A 508 9.06 6.29 9.29
N GLY A 509 7.87 5.94 9.78
CA GLY A 509 6.60 6.56 9.38
C GLY A 509 5.95 5.99 8.12
N VAL A 510 6.64 5.14 7.37
CA VAL A 510 6.02 4.27 6.37
C VAL A 510 5.45 3.06 7.12
N GLU A 511 4.16 2.86 7.01
CA GLU A 511 3.47 1.72 7.61
C GLU A 511 2.62 1.07 6.51
N GLU A 512 3.20 0.09 5.82
CA GLU A 512 2.66 -0.51 4.58
C GLU A 512 2.23 -1.97 4.76
N THR A 513 2.07 -2.43 5.99
CA THR A 513 1.62 -3.80 6.26
C THR A 513 0.13 -3.98 6.03
N VAL A 514 -0.28 -5.21 5.71
CA VAL A 514 -1.68 -5.64 5.57
C VAL A 514 -2.10 -6.43 6.81
N PRO A 515 -2.77 -5.80 7.80
CA PRO A 515 -3.13 -6.48 9.04
C PRO A 515 -4.37 -7.35 8.89
N PHE A 516 -4.36 -8.55 9.48
CA PHE A 516 -5.50 -9.47 9.48
C PHE A 516 -6.23 -9.54 10.83
N GLU A 517 -5.52 -9.38 11.94
CA GLU A 517 -6.13 -9.38 13.29
C GLU A 517 -5.17 -8.81 14.33
N VAL A 518 -5.70 -8.31 15.43
CA VAL A 518 -4.95 -7.95 16.63
C VAL A 518 -5.60 -8.52 17.89
N VAL A 519 -4.77 -8.85 18.86
CA VAL A 519 -5.18 -9.20 20.22
C VAL A 519 -4.48 -8.27 21.20
N SER A 520 -5.22 -7.45 21.92
CA SER A 520 -4.71 -6.70 23.08
C SER A 520 -4.88 -7.58 24.32
N ILE A 521 -3.75 -8.06 24.87
CA ILE A 521 -3.77 -8.94 26.03
C ILE A 521 -4.00 -8.11 27.30
N PRO A 522 -5.00 -8.42 28.14
CA PRO A 522 -5.19 -7.71 29.40
C PRO A 522 -3.95 -7.78 30.30
N GLY A 523 -3.38 -6.63 30.67
CA GLY A 523 -2.14 -6.53 31.44
C GLY A 523 -0.87 -6.93 30.66
N GLY A 524 -0.96 -7.12 29.35
CA GLY A 524 0.10 -7.60 28.49
C GLY A 524 0.27 -6.79 27.20
N PRO A 525 1.07 -7.31 26.24
CA PRO A 525 1.32 -6.67 24.97
C PRO A 525 0.13 -6.73 24.00
N MET A 526 0.21 -5.97 22.93
CA MET A 526 -0.60 -6.17 21.74
C MET A 526 0.11 -7.17 20.80
N ILE A 527 -0.62 -8.11 20.25
CA ILE A 527 -0.15 -9.08 19.26
C ILE A 527 -0.86 -8.79 17.95
N SER A 528 -0.10 -8.65 16.87
CA SER A 528 -0.63 -8.47 15.52
C SER A 528 -0.25 -9.63 14.61
N ILE A 529 -1.14 -9.96 13.67
CA ILE A 529 -0.85 -10.83 12.55
C ILE A 529 -1.05 -10.06 11.25
N ILE A 530 -0.12 -10.24 10.32
CA ILE A 530 -0.07 -9.46 9.08
C ILE A 530 0.29 -10.35 7.88
N GLY A 531 -0.02 -9.85 6.69
CA GLY A 531 0.45 -10.40 5.43
C GLY A 531 1.98 -10.33 5.31
N ASP A 532 2.57 -11.27 4.60
CA ASP A 532 3.98 -11.39 4.23
C ASP A 532 4.97 -11.63 5.38
N TYR A 533 4.70 -11.14 6.61
CA TYR A 533 5.65 -11.12 7.72
C TYR A 533 5.24 -11.92 8.94
N ASP A 534 4.21 -12.73 8.90
CA ASP A 534 3.63 -13.47 10.04
C ASP A 534 2.97 -12.53 11.07
N GLY A 535 3.69 -11.64 11.71
CA GLY A 535 3.19 -10.66 12.67
C GLY A 535 4.21 -10.22 13.70
N PHE A 536 3.75 -9.42 14.66
CA PHE A 536 4.60 -8.81 15.68
C PHE A 536 3.97 -8.90 17.08
N ARG A 537 4.87 -8.92 18.07
CA ARG A 537 4.56 -8.65 19.46
C ARG A 537 4.96 -7.21 19.77
N HIS A 538 3.99 -6.41 20.22
CA HIS A 538 4.20 -5.01 20.57
C HIS A 538 4.11 -4.84 22.09
N ASP A 539 5.26 -4.76 22.76
CA ASP A 539 5.33 -4.42 24.18
C ASP A 539 4.96 -2.96 24.43
N ASP A 540 5.27 -2.11 23.44
CA ASP A 540 4.95 -0.70 23.39
C ASP A 540 4.63 -0.36 21.93
N ILE A 541 3.37 -0.06 21.62
CA ILE A 541 2.91 0.23 20.25
C ILE A 541 3.50 1.52 19.67
N THR A 542 4.13 2.35 20.49
CA THR A 542 4.78 3.59 20.04
C THR A 542 6.20 3.36 19.54
N LYS A 543 6.74 2.15 19.74
CA LYS A 543 8.11 1.77 19.36
C LYS A 543 8.09 0.71 18.26
N PHE A 544 9.15 0.69 17.47
CA PHE A 544 9.34 -0.35 16.46
C PHE A 544 9.65 -1.70 17.12
N PRO A 545 9.01 -2.79 16.69
CA PRO A 545 9.30 -4.13 17.18
C PRO A 545 10.73 -4.53 16.78
N GLN A 546 11.41 -5.23 17.67
CA GLN A 546 12.76 -5.70 17.42
C GLN A 546 12.78 -7.02 16.63
N PHE A 547 11.71 -7.79 16.71
CA PHE A 547 11.57 -9.10 16.06
C PHE A 547 10.16 -9.26 15.53
N ARG A 548 10.03 -9.95 14.42
CA ARG A 548 8.76 -10.54 13.98
C ARG A 548 8.50 -11.85 14.71
N HIS A 549 7.32 -12.41 14.58
CA HIS A 549 7.02 -13.73 15.15
C HIS A 549 8.01 -14.77 14.61
N MET A 550 8.55 -15.58 15.52
CA MET A 550 9.43 -16.69 15.22
C MET A 550 8.81 -17.96 15.77
N THR A 551 8.62 -18.96 14.91
CA THR A 551 8.01 -20.25 15.30
C THR A 551 9.12 -21.29 15.45
N ASP A 552 9.16 -21.98 16.58
CA ASP A 552 10.07 -23.11 16.77
C ASP A 552 9.52 -24.33 16.01
N VAL A 553 10.31 -24.76 15.04
CA VAL A 553 10.07 -25.98 14.28
C VAL A 553 11.23 -26.94 14.51
N SER A 554 10.99 -27.95 15.35
CA SER A 554 12.00 -28.97 15.68
C SER A 554 13.32 -28.41 16.24
N GLY A 555 13.25 -27.38 17.10
CA GLY A 555 14.40 -26.77 17.74
C GLY A 555 15.05 -25.65 16.90
N THR A 556 14.43 -25.25 15.81
CA THR A 556 14.88 -24.13 14.97
C THR A 556 13.80 -23.06 14.91
N ALA A 557 14.12 -21.83 15.30
CA ALA A 557 13.23 -20.71 15.20
C ALA A 557 13.19 -20.22 13.74
N VAL A 558 12.02 -20.25 13.11
CA VAL A 558 11.80 -19.81 11.73
C VAL A 558 10.70 -18.76 11.66
N PRO A 559 10.85 -17.72 10.84
CA PRO A 559 9.75 -16.82 10.55
C PRO A 559 8.80 -17.51 9.58
N LEU A 560 7.50 -17.37 9.76
CA LEU A 560 6.51 -17.84 8.81
C LEU A 560 6.05 -16.67 7.92
N GLY A 561 5.37 -16.99 6.82
CA GLY A 561 4.75 -16.00 5.96
C GLY A 561 3.38 -15.56 6.49
N THR A 562 2.52 -15.08 5.59
CA THR A 562 1.18 -14.57 5.89
C THR A 562 0.41 -15.39 6.91
N THR A 563 0.01 -14.74 8.01
CA THR A 563 -0.81 -15.33 9.08
C THR A 563 -2.20 -14.70 9.04
N GLN A 564 -3.25 -15.55 9.00
CA GLN A 564 -4.62 -15.10 8.77
C GLN A 564 -5.56 -15.28 9.96
N GLY A 565 -5.22 -16.15 10.90
CA GLY A 565 -6.01 -16.43 12.08
C GLY A 565 -5.26 -16.20 13.37
N LEU A 566 -5.87 -15.52 14.34
CA LEU A 566 -5.34 -15.30 15.69
C LEU A 566 -6.46 -15.38 16.71
N ALA A 567 -6.26 -16.13 17.78
CA ALA A 567 -7.20 -16.20 18.90
C ALA A 567 -6.46 -16.29 20.25
N TYR A 568 -7.15 -15.86 21.32
CA TYR A 568 -6.61 -15.76 22.67
C TYR A 568 -7.52 -16.43 23.67
N ALA A 569 -6.95 -17.30 24.49
CA ALA A 569 -7.61 -18.00 25.58
C ALA A 569 -7.50 -17.16 26.87
N ALA A 570 -8.58 -16.51 27.26
CA ALA A 570 -8.57 -15.50 28.33
C ALA A 570 -8.14 -16.05 29.72
N LYS A 571 -8.45 -17.32 30.03
CA LYS A 571 -8.13 -17.93 31.33
C LYS A 571 -6.74 -18.55 31.38
N SER A 572 -6.25 -19.14 30.30
CA SER A 572 -4.93 -19.76 30.28
C SER A 572 -3.82 -18.80 29.81
N GLY A 573 -4.18 -17.73 29.09
CA GLY A 573 -3.21 -16.83 28.46
C GLY A 573 -2.62 -17.39 27.15
N THR A 574 -3.11 -18.52 26.67
CA THR A 574 -2.61 -19.17 25.44
C THR A 574 -3.09 -18.42 24.20
N LEU A 575 -2.18 -18.18 23.27
CA LEU A 575 -2.49 -17.69 21.93
C LEU A 575 -2.41 -18.84 20.92
N VAL A 576 -3.25 -18.80 19.90
CA VAL A 576 -3.15 -19.66 18.73
C VAL A 576 -3.19 -18.80 17.48
N LYS A 577 -2.33 -19.11 16.51
CA LYS A 577 -2.33 -18.49 15.18
C LYS A 577 -2.35 -19.55 14.08
N VAL A 578 -2.81 -19.14 12.88
CA VAL A 578 -2.77 -19.93 11.65
C VAL A 578 -1.88 -19.21 10.66
N ALA A 579 -0.66 -19.70 10.46
CA ALA A 579 0.25 -19.17 9.48
C ALA A 579 0.29 -20.02 8.21
N ASN A 580 0.62 -19.36 7.08
CA ASN A 580 0.87 -20.07 5.83
C ASN A 580 2.19 -20.84 5.90
N ALA A 581 2.07 -22.12 6.18
CA ALA A 581 3.20 -23.01 6.44
C ALA A 581 3.83 -23.64 5.18
N ARG A 582 3.26 -23.41 4.00
CA ARG A 582 3.58 -24.19 2.80
C ARG A 582 4.71 -23.66 1.92
N LYS A 583 5.15 -22.42 2.11
CA LYS A 583 6.15 -21.81 1.24
C LYS A 583 7.35 -21.30 2.02
N TYR A 584 8.07 -22.19 2.64
CA TYR A 584 9.45 -21.90 2.97
C TYR A 584 10.34 -22.58 1.93
N GLU A 585 10.66 -21.86 0.87
CA GLU A 585 11.73 -22.25 -0.06
C GLU A 585 13.06 -22.15 0.65
N GLY A 586 13.89 -23.16 0.56
CA GLY A 586 15.24 -23.20 1.11
C GLY A 586 15.45 -24.27 2.18
N LYS A 587 16.34 -24.02 3.13
CA LYS A 587 16.85 -24.98 4.14
C LYS A 587 15.76 -25.71 4.97
N TYR A 588 14.52 -25.23 4.94
CA TYR A 588 13.40 -25.74 5.75
C TYR A 588 12.24 -26.30 4.92
N SER A 589 12.40 -26.43 3.60
CA SER A 589 11.36 -26.91 2.67
C SER A 589 10.85 -28.32 3.02
N ASP A 590 11.66 -29.12 3.71
CA ASP A 590 11.34 -30.51 4.06
C ASP A 590 10.72 -30.66 5.45
N VAL A 591 10.49 -29.56 6.18
CA VAL A 591 9.87 -29.62 7.52
C VAL A 591 8.36 -29.35 7.37
N PRO A 592 7.51 -30.36 7.59
CA PRO A 592 6.08 -30.15 7.57
C PRO A 592 5.68 -29.24 8.74
N ILE A 593 5.05 -28.12 8.44
CA ILE A 593 4.55 -27.17 9.44
C ILE A 593 3.05 -27.39 9.61
N GLU A 594 2.65 -27.65 10.83
CA GLU A 594 1.23 -27.76 11.21
C GLU A 594 0.53 -26.40 11.08
N PRO A 595 -0.75 -26.34 10.67
CA PRO A 595 -1.45 -25.08 10.48
C PRO A 595 -1.60 -24.26 11.76
N LEU A 596 -1.68 -24.91 12.93
CA LEU A 596 -1.83 -24.24 14.22
C LEU A 596 -0.49 -24.07 14.93
N GLN A 597 -0.17 -22.85 15.31
CA GLN A 597 0.97 -22.50 16.15
C GLN A 597 0.48 -21.89 17.47
N PHE A 598 1.12 -22.23 18.57
CA PHE A 598 0.72 -21.85 19.92
C PHE A 598 1.80 -21.05 20.63
N SER A 599 1.39 -20.10 21.46
CA SER A 599 2.24 -19.39 22.41
C SER A 599 1.61 -19.37 23.78
N SER A 600 2.37 -19.70 24.82
CA SER A 600 1.98 -19.62 26.24
C SER A 600 2.69 -18.50 26.98
N ASP A 601 3.46 -17.65 26.31
CA ASP A 601 4.29 -16.61 26.90
C ASP A 601 3.99 -15.23 26.30
N SER A 602 2.72 -14.99 25.95
CA SER A 602 2.22 -13.75 25.37
C SER A 602 2.90 -13.39 24.05
N GLY A 603 3.14 -14.36 23.17
CA GLY A 603 3.64 -14.18 21.83
C GLY A 603 5.16 -13.97 21.72
N LYS A 604 5.94 -14.24 22.79
CA LYS A 604 7.43 -14.18 22.71
C LYS A 604 7.96 -15.34 21.89
N THR A 605 7.44 -16.53 22.15
CA THR A 605 7.80 -17.75 21.42
C THR A 605 6.54 -18.44 20.89
N TRP A 606 6.68 -19.06 19.74
CA TRP A 606 5.62 -19.83 19.09
C TRP A 606 6.13 -21.23 18.80
N THR A 607 5.29 -22.22 19.03
CA THR A 607 5.59 -23.61 18.74
C THR A 607 4.52 -24.21 17.84
N VAL A 608 4.90 -25.10 16.95
CA VAL A 608 3.93 -25.90 16.21
C VAL A 608 3.24 -26.90 17.14
N GLY A 609 1.97 -27.18 16.87
CA GLY A 609 1.28 -28.31 17.46
C GLY A 609 2.05 -29.62 17.17
N THR A 610 1.80 -30.66 17.96
CA THR A 610 2.38 -31.97 17.68
C THR A 610 1.93 -32.43 16.29
N TYR A 611 2.88 -32.88 15.46
CA TYR A 611 2.64 -33.31 14.09
C TYR A 611 1.56 -34.40 14.01
N CYS A 612 0.42 -34.02 13.46
CA CYS A 612 -0.74 -34.86 13.27
C CYS A 612 -1.26 -34.71 11.85
N LYS A 613 -0.62 -35.29 10.89
CA LYS A 613 -0.96 -35.33 9.46
C LYS A 613 -2.39 -34.89 9.09
N LEU A 614 -2.61 -33.58 8.96
CA LEU A 614 -3.59 -33.09 8.02
C LEU A 614 -3.00 -33.16 6.60
N ASP A 615 -3.83 -33.42 5.60
CA ASP A 615 -3.39 -33.34 4.19
C ASP A 615 -2.72 -31.98 3.94
N GLU A 616 -1.54 -31.96 3.32
CA GLU A 616 -0.77 -30.75 2.99
C GLU A 616 -1.57 -29.69 2.23
N LYS A 617 -2.65 -30.08 1.56
CA LYS A 617 -3.55 -29.17 0.85
C LYS A 617 -4.47 -28.39 1.78
N ILE A 618 -4.63 -28.81 3.04
CA ILE A 618 -5.48 -28.13 4.03
C ILE A 618 -4.64 -27.05 4.69
N ALA A 619 -4.84 -25.81 4.26
CA ALA A 619 -4.02 -24.67 4.66
C ALA A 619 -4.82 -23.40 4.80
N ASN A 620 -4.14 -22.37 5.29
CA ASN A 620 -4.68 -21.03 5.50
C ASN A 620 -5.99 -21.07 6.30
N GLY A 621 -6.42 -19.98 6.85
CA GLY A 621 -7.71 -19.92 7.50
C GLY A 621 -7.69 -19.25 8.86
N THR A 622 -8.71 -19.53 9.69
CA THR A 622 -8.87 -18.92 10.99
C THR A 622 -8.86 -19.96 12.11
N ALA A 623 -8.63 -19.49 13.33
CA ALA A 623 -8.66 -20.35 14.52
C ALA A 623 -9.54 -19.75 15.61
N ALA A 624 -10.09 -20.63 16.44
CA ALA A 624 -10.67 -20.30 17.73
C ALA A 624 -10.02 -21.19 18.81
N ILE A 625 -10.04 -20.73 20.06
CA ILE A 625 -9.45 -21.45 21.18
C ILE A 625 -10.40 -21.40 22.38
N SER A 626 -10.52 -22.52 23.13
CA SER A 626 -11.25 -22.54 24.41
C SER A 626 -10.55 -21.64 25.43
N THR A 627 -11.32 -21.03 26.32
CA THR A 627 -10.75 -20.08 27.30
C THR A 627 -9.70 -20.68 28.24
N ASP A 628 -9.74 -22.03 28.46
CA ASP A 628 -8.74 -22.80 29.21
C ASP A 628 -7.50 -23.19 28.36
N GLY A 629 -7.55 -22.95 27.04
CA GLY A 629 -6.44 -23.25 26.11
C GLY A 629 -6.31 -24.73 25.71
N GLU A 630 -7.22 -25.62 26.15
CA GLU A 630 -7.10 -27.06 25.89
C GLU A 630 -7.53 -27.49 24.49
N VAL A 631 -8.41 -26.71 23.86
CA VAL A 631 -8.98 -27.04 22.55
C VAL A 631 -8.84 -25.86 21.61
N ALA A 632 -8.30 -26.12 20.43
CA ALA A 632 -8.33 -25.15 19.31
C ALA A 632 -9.18 -25.69 18.15
N LEU A 633 -9.93 -24.82 17.50
CA LEU A 633 -10.66 -25.14 16.27
C LEU A 633 -9.96 -24.45 15.10
N PHE A 634 -9.69 -25.22 14.06
CA PHE A 634 -9.12 -24.75 12.81
C PHE A 634 -10.16 -24.74 11.71
N VAL A 635 -10.40 -23.58 11.12
CA VAL A 635 -11.31 -23.37 10.00
C VAL A 635 -10.47 -23.09 8.75
N PRO A 636 -10.21 -24.10 7.90
CA PRO A 636 -9.36 -23.94 6.73
C PRO A 636 -10.04 -23.09 5.65
N MET A 637 -9.25 -22.35 4.90
CA MET A 637 -9.71 -21.65 3.68
C MET A 637 -9.49 -22.49 2.42
N GLU A 638 -8.57 -23.46 2.48
CA GLU A 638 -8.14 -24.25 1.34
C GLU A 638 -8.09 -25.75 1.68
N GLY A 639 -8.32 -26.58 0.70
CA GLY A 639 -8.10 -28.02 0.74
C GLY A 639 -9.16 -28.86 1.48
N SER A 640 -10.08 -28.24 2.23
CA SER A 640 -11.16 -28.92 2.92
C SER A 640 -12.35 -28.00 3.16
N THR A 641 -13.54 -28.57 3.21
CA THR A 641 -14.77 -27.93 3.71
C THR A 641 -15.05 -28.25 5.17
N SER A 642 -14.36 -29.22 5.76
CA SER A 642 -14.50 -29.58 7.17
C SER A 642 -13.77 -28.60 8.07
N VAL A 643 -14.32 -28.33 9.25
CA VAL A 643 -13.66 -27.68 10.37
C VAL A 643 -12.98 -28.73 11.23
N TYR A 644 -11.81 -28.45 11.76
CA TYR A 644 -11.03 -29.41 12.55
C TYR A 644 -10.86 -28.92 13.99
N ARG A 645 -11.02 -29.88 14.92
CA ARG A 645 -10.77 -29.69 16.34
C ARG A 645 -9.43 -30.30 16.70
N TYR A 646 -8.53 -29.48 17.24
CA TYR A 646 -7.23 -29.90 17.77
C TYR A 646 -7.31 -30.03 19.31
N SER A 647 -7.01 -31.20 19.83
CA SER A 647 -6.93 -31.48 21.27
C SER A 647 -6.11 -32.74 21.49
N ASN A 648 -5.34 -32.78 22.60
CA ASN A 648 -4.49 -33.92 22.93
C ASN A 648 -3.59 -34.36 21.76
N ALA A 649 -3.02 -33.38 21.09
CA ALA A 649 -2.14 -33.59 19.95
C ALA A 649 -2.79 -34.33 18.76
N ALA A 650 -4.07 -34.19 18.52
CA ALA A 650 -4.78 -34.84 17.42
C ALA A 650 -5.84 -33.90 16.81
N TYR A 651 -6.03 -34.01 15.50
CA TYR A 651 -7.12 -33.36 14.78
C TYR A 651 -8.29 -34.33 14.62
N THR A 652 -9.52 -33.87 14.84
CA THR A 652 -10.76 -34.57 14.56
C THR A 652 -11.71 -33.63 13.84
N GLU A 653 -12.52 -34.16 12.93
CA GLU A 653 -13.51 -33.34 12.24
C GLU A 653 -14.63 -32.90 13.19
N VAL A 654 -15.05 -31.65 13.01
CA VAL A 654 -16.17 -31.05 13.73
C VAL A 654 -17.46 -31.34 12.97
N THR A 655 -18.53 -31.63 13.64
CA THR A 655 -19.82 -31.84 13.00
C THR A 655 -20.76 -30.64 13.17
N GLY A 656 -21.67 -30.45 12.22
CA GLY A 656 -22.73 -29.45 12.28
C GLY A 656 -22.37 -28.05 11.74
N ILE A 657 -21.11 -27.80 11.36
CA ILE A 657 -20.66 -26.59 10.67
C ILE A 657 -19.63 -26.94 9.58
N ASP A 658 -19.39 -26.01 8.67
CA ASP A 658 -18.39 -26.08 7.59
C ASP A 658 -17.42 -24.90 7.63
N ASN A 659 -16.47 -24.88 6.70
CA ASN A 659 -15.45 -23.83 6.57
C ASN A 659 -16.01 -22.46 6.11
N GLY A 660 -17.28 -22.35 5.74
CA GLY A 660 -17.99 -21.10 5.53
C GLY A 660 -18.29 -20.35 6.84
N SER A 661 -18.11 -21.00 7.98
CA SER A 661 -18.38 -20.46 9.30
C SER A 661 -17.17 -19.72 9.87
N PHE A 662 -17.41 -18.66 10.64
CA PHE A 662 -16.43 -18.04 11.53
C PHE A 662 -16.68 -18.52 12.95
N VAL A 663 -15.65 -18.93 13.67
CA VAL A 663 -15.79 -19.58 14.99
C VAL A 663 -15.08 -18.76 16.06
N VAL A 664 -15.70 -18.68 17.26
CA VAL A 664 -15.17 -17.98 18.44
C VAL A 664 -15.40 -18.84 19.68
N GLY A 665 -14.40 -18.98 20.55
CA GLY A 665 -14.58 -19.58 21.88
C GLY A 665 -15.25 -18.59 22.84
N ASP A 666 -16.12 -19.11 23.74
CA ASP A 666 -16.65 -18.26 24.81
C ASP A 666 -15.54 -17.90 25.79
N PRO A 667 -15.33 -16.60 26.11
CA PRO A 667 -14.23 -16.17 26.98
C PRO A 667 -14.37 -16.61 28.44
N GLU A 668 -15.60 -17.03 28.87
CA GLU A 668 -15.89 -17.41 30.23
C GLU A 668 -16.13 -18.93 30.40
N ASN A 669 -16.56 -19.62 29.34
CA ASN A 669 -16.93 -21.03 29.42
C ASN A 669 -16.12 -21.89 28.42
N ALA A 670 -15.22 -22.74 28.95
CA ALA A 670 -14.30 -23.53 28.11
C ALA A 670 -15.02 -24.61 27.27
N ASP A 671 -16.22 -25.00 27.63
CA ASP A 671 -16.99 -26.01 26.91
C ASP A 671 -17.75 -25.40 25.71
N VAL A 672 -17.82 -24.08 25.61
CA VAL A 672 -18.68 -23.38 24.67
C VAL A 672 -17.87 -22.72 23.52
N PHE A 673 -18.32 -23.02 22.30
CA PHE A 673 -17.92 -22.30 21.08
C PHE A 673 -19.16 -21.83 20.34
N TYR A 674 -18.99 -20.74 19.63
CA TYR A 674 -20.01 -20.15 18.76
C TYR A 674 -19.50 -20.13 17.31
N ALA A 675 -20.43 -20.29 16.35
CA ALA A 675 -20.11 -20.16 14.94
C ALA A 675 -21.19 -19.39 14.20
N TYR A 676 -20.81 -18.63 13.20
CA TYR A 676 -21.72 -17.90 12.32
C TYR A 676 -21.39 -18.20 10.87
N ASN A 677 -22.37 -18.67 10.11
CA ASN A 677 -22.29 -18.81 8.66
C ASN A 677 -23.01 -17.64 8.00
N LYS A 678 -22.22 -16.74 7.39
CA LYS A 678 -22.73 -15.50 6.81
C LYS A 678 -23.68 -15.69 5.63
N THR A 679 -23.50 -16.75 4.86
CA THR A 679 -24.30 -17.06 3.66
C THR A 679 -25.65 -17.65 4.04
N GLU A 680 -25.69 -18.51 5.06
CA GLU A 680 -26.92 -19.10 5.57
C GLU A 680 -27.69 -18.15 6.49
N GLY A 681 -26.98 -17.19 7.09
CA GLY A 681 -27.51 -16.29 8.11
C GLY A 681 -27.85 -17.03 9.40
N LEU A 682 -27.20 -18.17 9.66
CA LEU A 682 -27.42 -19.02 10.81
C LEU A 682 -26.30 -18.88 11.85
N PHE A 683 -26.71 -18.95 13.11
CA PHE A 683 -25.79 -18.91 14.23
C PHE A 683 -25.85 -20.25 14.98
N TYR A 684 -24.69 -20.80 15.29
CA TYR A 684 -24.50 -22.13 15.86
C TYR A 684 -23.82 -22.06 17.21
N LYS A 685 -24.09 -23.04 18.07
CA LYS A 685 -23.42 -23.20 19.36
C LYS A 685 -22.98 -24.65 19.56
N SER A 686 -21.77 -24.81 20.09
CA SER A 686 -21.27 -26.03 20.70
C SER A 686 -21.28 -25.87 22.21
N SER A 687 -21.56 -26.95 22.94
CA SER A 687 -21.46 -27.06 24.41
C SER A 687 -20.69 -28.30 24.83
N ASP A 688 -19.87 -28.86 23.94
CA ASP A 688 -19.11 -30.09 24.09
C ASP A 688 -17.64 -29.91 23.67
N LYS A 689 -17.08 -28.74 23.95
CA LYS A 689 -15.69 -28.35 23.58
C LYS A 689 -15.45 -28.45 22.07
N GLY A 690 -16.40 -28.04 21.24
CA GLY A 690 -16.23 -27.93 19.79
C GLY A 690 -16.28 -29.25 19.03
N VAL A 691 -16.83 -30.34 19.63
CA VAL A 691 -17.01 -31.63 18.93
C VAL A 691 -18.18 -31.54 17.95
N SER A 692 -19.28 -30.92 18.37
CA SER A 692 -20.45 -30.75 17.53
C SER A 692 -21.10 -29.37 17.70
N PHE A 693 -21.76 -28.91 16.63
CA PHE A 693 -22.50 -27.65 16.61
C PHE A 693 -23.95 -27.87 16.22
N SER A 694 -24.82 -27.08 16.83
CA SER A 694 -26.24 -27.03 16.49
C SER A 694 -26.67 -25.61 16.24
N ALA A 695 -27.51 -25.40 15.22
CA ALA A 695 -28.08 -24.07 14.94
C ALA A 695 -28.97 -23.65 16.11
N VAL A 696 -28.77 -22.46 16.65
CA VAL A 696 -29.48 -21.90 17.80
C VAL A 696 -30.19 -20.60 17.48
N GLY A 697 -29.78 -19.86 16.44
CA GLY A 697 -30.39 -18.58 16.11
C GLY A 697 -30.24 -18.24 14.62
N LYS A 698 -30.95 -17.17 14.19
CA LYS A 698 -30.95 -16.69 12.82
C LYS A 698 -30.84 -15.16 12.80
N PRO A 699 -29.62 -14.60 13.01
CA PRO A 699 -29.42 -13.14 13.02
C PRO A 699 -29.58 -12.46 11.64
N GLY A 700 -29.43 -13.20 10.54
CA GLY A 700 -29.51 -12.71 9.16
C GLY A 700 -28.27 -13.02 8.36
N VAL A 701 -28.32 -12.84 7.04
CA VAL A 701 -27.18 -12.95 6.12
C VAL A 701 -26.32 -11.68 6.14
N SER A 702 -25.03 -11.82 5.86
CA SER A 702 -24.09 -10.68 5.83
C SER A 702 -22.99 -10.90 4.80
N VAL A 703 -22.33 -9.83 4.35
CA VAL A 703 -21.12 -9.95 3.55
C VAL A 703 -19.89 -10.22 4.41
N PHE A 704 -19.92 -9.85 5.70
CA PHE A 704 -18.86 -10.13 6.67
C PHE A 704 -19.24 -11.26 7.61
N LYS A 705 -18.24 -11.95 8.16
CA LYS A 705 -18.48 -13.11 9.03
C LYS A 705 -17.96 -12.96 10.47
N LYS A 706 -17.09 -11.94 10.72
CA LYS A 706 -16.48 -11.77 12.03
C LYS A 706 -17.47 -11.22 13.05
N PHE A 707 -17.66 -11.97 14.13
CA PHE A 707 -18.40 -11.56 15.31
C PHE A 707 -17.52 -11.68 16.54
N ARG A 708 -17.97 -11.16 17.69
CA ARG A 708 -17.21 -11.17 18.93
C ARG A 708 -18.07 -11.61 20.11
N ALA A 709 -17.43 -12.33 21.03
CA ALA A 709 -17.94 -12.60 22.37
C ALA A 709 -17.25 -11.66 23.36
N ILE A 710 -18.02 -11.07 24.28
CA ILE A 710 -17.50 -10.07 25.22
C ILE A 710 -16.75 -10.74 26.38
N PRO A 711 -15.50 -10.35 26.67
CA PRO A 711 -14.78 -10.79 27.86
C PRO A 711 -15.52 -10.42 29.16
N GLY A 712 -15.65 -11.38 30.09
CA GLY A 712 -16.32 -11.20 31.37
C GLY A 712 -17.83 -11.48 31.36
N TYR A 713 -18.42 -11.85 30.19
CA TYR A 713 -19.86 -12.07 30.05
C TYR A 713 -20.16 -13.30 29.19
N GLU A 714 -20.41 -14.47 29.81
CA GLU A 714 -20.79 -15.69 29.09
C GLU A 714 -22.01 -15.46 28.22
N GLY A 715 -21.94 -15.81 26.94
CA GLY A 715 -23.05 -15.75 25.98
C GLY A 715 -23.47 -14.37 25.54
N ASP A 716 -22.69 -13.32 25.85
CA ASP A 716 -22.90 -11.97 25.35
C ASP A 716 -22.14 -11.78 24.03
N LEU A 717 -22.87 -11.63 22.93
CA LEU A 717 -22.38 -11.75 21.56
C LEU A 717 -22.80 -10.54 20.72
N TRP A 718 -21.86 -10.03 19.93
CA TRP A 718 -22.09 -8.92 19.02
C TRP A 718 -21.72 -9.32 17.59
N LEU A 719 -22.67 -9.15 16.67
CA LEU A 719 -22.55 -9.58 15.28
C LEU A 719 -22.86 -8.45 14.30
N PRO A 720 -21.87 -7.99 13.53
CA PRO A 720 -22.10 -7.09 12.42
C PRO A 720 -22.88 -7.75 11.28
N ILE A 721 -23.93 -7.09 10.82
CA ILE A 721 -24.67 -7.47 9.61
C ILE A 721 -24.52 -6.34 8.60
N ALA A 722 -24.00 -6.66 7.44
CA ALA A 722 -23.74 -5.69 6.40
C ALA A 722 -24.22 -6.16 5.04
N GLU A 723 -24.81 -5.24 4.32
CA GLU A 723 -25.12 -5.35 2.89
C GLU A 723 -24.25 -4.35 2.14
N GLN A 724 -23.61 -4.78 1.08
CA GLN A 724 -22.77 -3.94 0.23
C GLN A 724 -23.28 -3.93 -1.20
N ASP A 725 -23.11 -2.80 -1.85
CA ASP A 725 -23.22 -2.73 -3.30
C ASP A 725 -22.08 -3.56 -3.93
N PRO A 726 -22.39 -4.62 -4.67
CA PRO A 726 -21.35 -5.51 -5.21
C PRO A 726 -20.45 -4.84 -6.25
N SER A 727 -20.87 -3.69 -6.79
CA SER A 727 -20.09 -2.95 -7.79
C SER A 727 -19.08 -2.00 -7.17
N THR A 728 -19.38 -1.44 -6.01
CA THR A 728 -18.52 -0.44 -5.34
C THR A 728 -17.89 -0.94 -4.05
N GLY A 729 -18.43 -2.02 -3.46
CA GLY A 729 -18.02 -2.49 -2.12
C GLY A 729 -18.48 -1.54 -0.99
N VAL A 730 -19.31 -0.55 -1.30
CA VAL A 730 -19.81 0.42 -0.32
C VAL A 730 -21.01 -0.15 0.40
N GLY A 731 -21.09 0.08 1.71
CA GLY A 731 -22.22 -0.34 2.54
C GLY A 731 -23.52 0.36 2.14
N VAL A 732 -24.58 -0.43 1.89
CA VAL A 732 -25.88 0.07 1.49
C VAL A 732 -26.97 -0.22 2.52
N GLY A 733 -26.68 -1.06 3.52
CA GLY A 733 -27.62 -1.41 4.58
C GLY A 733 -27.05 -2.42 5.56
N GLY A 734 -27.81 -2.72 6.60
CA GLY A 734 -27.42 -3.71 7.60
C GLY A 734 -27.83 -3.31 9.02
N SER A 735 -27.12 -3.87 10.00
CA SER A 735 -27.34 -3.60 11.41
C SER A 735 -26.18 -4.14 12.24
N LEU A 736 -26.13 -3.78 13.51
CA LEU A 736 -25.36 -4.49 14.52
C LEU A 736 -26.34 -5.30 15.36
N GLN A 737 -26.13 -6.61 15.45
CA GLN A 737 -26.97 -7.52 16.22
C GLN A 737 -26.32 -7.82 17.58
N HIS A 738 -27.11 -7.85 18.63
CA HIS A 738 -26.69 -8.17 19.99
C HIS A 738 -27.51 -9.32 20.56
N SER A 739 -26.85 -10.29 21.18
CA SER A 739 -27.45 -11.41 21.90
C SER A 739 -26.85 -11.55 23.28
N THR A 740 -27.63 -11.82 24.29
CA THR A 740 -27.19 -12.10 25.71
C THR A 740 -27.56 -13.49 26.17
N ASP A 741 -27.97 -14.37 25.29
CA ASP A 741 -28.44 -15.72 25.59
C ASP A 741 -27.70 -16.83 24.79
N GLY A 742 -26.45 -16.51 24.37
CA GLY A 742 -25.62 -17.45 23.62
C GLY A 742 -26.07 -17.64 22.18
N GLY A 743 -26.61 -16.57 21.57
CA GLY A 743 -26.99 -16.54 20.17
C GLY A 743 -28.38 -17.12 19.84
N LYS A 744 -29.21 -17.42 20.83
CA LYS A 744 -30.58 -17.91 20.61
C LYS A 744 -31.50 -16.84 20.10
N THR A 745 -31.43 -15.65 20.73
CA THR A 745 -32.20 -14.49 20.31
C THR A 745 -31.29 -13.31 20.00
N TRP A 746 -31.66 -12.50 18.99
CA TRP A 746 -30.89 -11.39 18.51
C TRP A 746 -31.75 -10.13 18.41
N SER A 747 -31.17 -9.00 18.76
CA SER A 747 -31.82 -7.70 18.67
C SER A 747 -30.93 -6.71 17.94
N ALA A 748 -31.47 -6.03 16.95
CA ALA A 748 -30.74 -4.99 16.26
C ALA A 748 -30.48 -3.79 17.20
N VAL A 749 -29.24 -3.32 17.23
CA VAL A 749 -28.83 -2.14 17.98
C VAL A 749 -29.37 -0.90 17.32
N LYS A 750 -30.08 -0.07 18.09
CA LYS A 750 -30.77 1.09 17.56
C LYS A 750 -29.77 2.11 17.01
N GLY A 751 -30.10 2.69 15.83
CA GLY A 751 -29.35 3.77 15.22
C GLY A 751 -28.18 3.30 14.33
N VAL A 752 -27.83 2.02 14.33
CA VAL A 752 -26.80 1.44 13.47
C VAL A 752 -27.45 0.96 12.16
N GLY A 753 -27.19 1.63 11.06
CA GLY A 753 -27.76 1.32 9.73
C GLY A 753 -26.89 0.42 8.85
N TYR A 754 -25.62 0.26 9.22
CA TYR A 754 -24.62 -0.59 8.59
C TYR A 754 -23.53 -0.86 9.63
N CYS A 755 -22.99 -2.05 9.66
CA CYS A 755 -21.86 -2.37 10.52
C CYS A 755 -20.97 -3.43 9.86
N GLU A 756 -19.66 -3.14 9.78
CA GLU A 756 -18.66 -3.99 9.15
C GLU A 756 -17.86 -4.79 10.17
N ALA A 757 -17.56 -4.18 11.32
CA ALA A 757 -16.79 -4.80 12.38
C ALA A 757 -17.19 -4.28 13.76
N VAL A 758 -16.98 -5.13 14.76
CA VAL A 758 -17.12 -4.80 16.18
C VAL A 758 -15.93 -5.34 16.97
N GLY A 759 -15.49 -4.59 17.98
CA GLY A 759 -14.44 -4.99 18.91
C GLY A 759 -14.64 -4.35 20.27
N PHE A 760 -13.84 -4.81 21.25
CA PHE A 760 -13.95 -4.40 22.64
C PHE A 760 -12.64 -3.91 23.17
N GLY A 761 -12.69 -3.01 24.14
CA GLY A 761 -11.52 -2.47 24.83
C GLY A 761 -11.76 -2.26 26.31
N ALA A 762 -10.74 -1.72 26.99
CA ALA A 762 -10.82 -1.40 28.40
C ALA A 762 -12.10 -0.61 28.73
N PRO A 763 -12.79 -0.96 29.82
CA PRO A 763 -13.97 -0.22 30.24
C PRO A 763 -13.59 1.19 30.69
N LYS A 764 -14.46 2.16 30.50
CA LYS A 764 -14.29 3.54 30.96
C LYS A 764 -14.10 3.62 32.48
N THR A 765 -14.77 2.72 33.19
CA THR A 765 -14.66 2.60 34.64
C THR A 765 -14.19 1.19 34.99
N LYS A 766 -13.17 1.06 35.81
CA LYS A 766 -12.61 -0.24 36.22
C LYS A 766 -13.71 -1.20 36.69
N GLY A 767 -13.76 -2.40 36.11
CA GLY A 767 -14.77 -3.41 36.42
C GLY A 767 -16.14 -3.18 35.76
N GLY A 768 -16.26 -2.13 34.94
CA GLY A 768 -17.44 -1.88 34.09
C GLY A 768 -17.52 -2.82 32.89
N TYR A 769 -18.58 -2.65 32.10
CA TYR A 769 -18.72 -3.31 30.82
C TYR A 769 -17.65 -2.79 29.84
N PRO A 770 -17.01 -3.67 29.04
CA PRO A 770 -16.02 -3.23 28.05
C PRO A 770 -16.56 -2.15 27.13
N ALA A 771 -15.73 -1.19 26.77
CA ALA A 771 -16.05 -0.23 25.73
C ALA A 771 -16.22 -0.95 24.40
N ILE A 772 -17.23 -0.57 23.63
CA ILE A 772 -17.54 -1.18 22.33
C ILE A 772 -17.07 -0.24 21.24
N TYR A 773 -16.37 -0.73 20.27
CA TYR A 773 -15.96 0.00 19.08
C TYR A 773 -16.48 -0.67 17.83
N VAL A 774 -16.98 0.12 16.88
CA VAL A 774 -17.52 -0.39 15.61
C VAL A 774 -17.02 0.44 14.43
N PHE A 775 -16.84 -0.19 13.28
CA PHE A 775 -16.83 0.51 12.01
C PHE A 775 -18.23 0.38 11.41
N ALA A 776 -18.94 1.51 11.34
CA ALA A 776 -20.37 1.48 11.07
C ALA A 776 -20.85 2.79 10.43
N THR A 777 -22.07 2.75 9.87
CA THR A 777 -22.82 3.95 9.50
C THR A 777 -23.85 4.23 10.56
N ILE A 778 -23.65 5.31 11.30
CA ILE A 778 -24.54 5.79 12.36
C ILE A 778 -24.98 7.20 12.03
N ASP A 779 -26.27 7.43 12.04
CA ASP A 779 -26.85 8.73 11.68
C ASP A 779 -26.40 9.25 10.28
N GLY A 780 -26.12 8.34 9.34
CA GLY A 780 -25.70 8.65 7.98
C GLY A 780 -24.21 9.00 7.82
N VAL A 781 -23.41 8.83 8.88
CA VAL A 781 -21.94 9.01 8.84
C VAL A 781 -21.30 7.64 8.98
N THR A 782 -20.42 7.30 8.05
CA THR A 782 -19.59 6.09 8.14
C THR A 782 -18.27 6.41 8.83
N GLY A 783 -17.80 5.53 9.72
CA GLY A 783 -16.55 5.72 10.44
C GLY A 783 -16.44 4.82 11.66
N VAL A 784 -15.45 5.09 12.50
CA VAL A 784 -15.25 4.40 13.76
C VAL A 784 -16.02 5.09 14.88
N PHE A 785 -16.86 4.31 15.57
CA PHE A 785 -17.66 4.81 16.69
C PHE A 785 -17.36 4.02 17.96
N GLY A 786 -17.42 4.70 19.11
CA GLY A 786 -17.31 4.10 20.44
C GLY A 786 -18.60 4.25 21.25
N SER A 787 -18.88 3.25 22.10
CA SER A 787 -19.97 3.26 23.08
C SER A 787 -19.51 2.75 24.44
N ASP A 788 -19.93 3.48 25.52
CA ASP A 788 -19.66 3.13 26.93
C ASP A 788 -20.90 2.57 27.63
N ASP A 789 -22.05 2.55 26.95
CA ASP A 789 -23.38 2.29 27.51
C ASP A 789 -24.08 1.08 26.82
N LYS A 790 -23.28 0.09 26.40
CA LYS A 790 -23.78 -1.12 25.75
C LYS A 790 -24.52 -0.87 24.44
N GLY A 791 -24.06 0.12 23.67
CA GLY A 791 -24.63 0.45 22.37
C GLY A 791 -25.89 1.30 22.44
N ALA A 792 -26.26 1.86 23.61
CA ALA A 792 -27.40 2.78 23.72
C ALA A 792 -27.12 4.14 23.11
N SER A 793 -25.86 4.60 23.13
CA SER A 793 -25.38 5.80 22.42
C SER A 793 -24.02 5.58 21.81
N TRP A 794 -23.71 6.34 20.75
CA TRP A 794 -22.49 6.24 19.98
C TRP A 794 -21.82 7.59 19.77
N THR A 795 -20.51 7.61 19.89
CA THR A 795 -19.68 8.79 19.59
C THR A 795 -18.70 8.43 18.50
N ARG A 796 -18.63 9.21 17.41
CA ARG A 796 -17.60 9.04 16.38
C ARG A 796 -16.24 9.34 17.00
N VAL A 797 -15.26 8.44 16.79
CA VAL A 797 -13.91 8.54 17.37
C VAL A 797 -12.81 8.76 16.32
N ASN A 798 -13.13 8.65 15.03
CA ASN A 798 -12.29 9.14 13.95
C ASN A 798 -12.85 10.45 13.36
N ASP A 799 -12.11 11.09 12.50
CA ASP A 799 -12.51 12.30 11.77
C ASP A 799 -12.24 12.14 10.27
N ASP A 800 -12.66 13.12 9.46
CA ASP A 800 -12.54 13.08 8.00
C ASP A 800 -11.06 13.17 7.51
N GLY A 801 -10.12 13.45 8.37
CA GLY A 801 -8.69 13.42 8.08
C GLY A 801 -8.05 12.03 8.31
N HIS A 802 -8.77 11.13 8.96
CA HIS A 802 -8.29 9.83 9.42
C HIS A 802 -9.32 8.72 9.12
N GLU A 803 -9.55 8.48 7.84
CA GLU A 803 -10.47 7.47 7.31
C GLU A 803 -9.74 6.19 6.85
N PHE A 804 -8.45 6.29 6.45
CA PHE A 804 -7.54 5.20 6.08
C PHE A 804 -8.07 4.22 5.01
N GLY A 805 -9.01 4.65 4.17
CA GLY A 805 -9.71 3.80 3.21
C GLY A 805 -10.74 2.85 3.82
N GLY A 806 -11.09 3.03 5.09
CA GLY A 806 -11.95 2.11 5.84
C GLY A 806 -11.27 0.77 6.13
N LEU A 807 -12.04 -0.17 6.65
CA LEU A 807 -11.56 -1.54 6.85
C LEU A 807 -11.28 -2.22 5.50
N ALA A 808 -10.22 -3.01 5.46
CA ALA A 808 -9.87 -3.79 4.29
C ALA A 808 -9.62 -5.26 4.68
N ASN A 809 -8.48 -5.83 4.30
CA ASN A 809 -8.22 -7.27 4.40
C ASN A 809 -8.47 -7.88 5.80
N GLY A 810 -8.23 -7.13 6.87
CA GLY A 810 -8.41 -7.62 8.24
C GLY A 810 -9.86 -7.56 8.74
N GLU A 811 -10.66 -6.66 8.21
CA GLU A 811 -12.07 -6.47 8.63
C GLU A 811 -12.21 -6.43 10.17
N PHE A 812 -11.34 -5.65 10.85
CA PHE A 812 -11.43 -5.53 12.31
C PHE A 812 -11.35 -4.08 12.82
N VAL A 813 -12.07 -3.86 13.91
CA VAL A 813 -11.89 -2.76 14.86
C VAL A 813 -11.74 -3.40 16.24
N MET A 814 -10.76 -2.97 17.03
CA MET A 814 -10.49 -3.51 18.35
C MET A 814 -10.07 -2.40 19.32
N GLY A 815 -10.62 -2.39 20.52
CA GLY A 815 -10.14 -1.51 21.58
C GLY A 815 -8.94 -2.12 22.30
N ASP A 816 -8.06 -1.27 22.83
CA ASP A 816 -7.00 -1.71 23.73
C ASP A 816 -7.57 -2.14 25.07
N MET A 817 -7.20 -3.33 25.55
CA MET A 817 -7.71 -3.88 26.82
C MET A 817 -7.04 -3.28 28.06
N ASN A 818 -5.98 -2.46 27.87
CA ASN A 818 -5.21 -1.87 28.96
C ASN A 818 -5.46 -0.36 29.11
N THR A 819 -5.82 0.32 27.99
CA THR A 819 -6.00 1.77 27.94
C THR A 819 -7.34 2.12 27.30
N TYR A 820 -8.26 2.65 28.09
CA TYR A 820 -9.53 3.14 27.58
C TYR A 820 -9.34 4.22 26.51
N GLY A 821 -10.09 4.11 25.42
CA GLY A 821 -10.08 5.08 24.32
C GLY A 821 -8.99 4.85 23.27
N VAL A 822 -8.05 3.93 23.49
CA VAL A 822 -7.13 3.45 22.45
C VAL A 822 -7.86 2.43 21.57
N VAL A 823 -7.81 2.63 20.24
CA VAL A 823 -8.57 1.83 19.27
C VAL A 823 -7.69 1.49 18.09
N TYR A 824 -7.65 0.23 17.70
CA TYR A 824 -6.97 -0.30 16.53
C TYR A 824 -7.97 -0.59 15.41
N MET A 825 -7.59 -0.35 14.16
CA MET A 825 -8.36 -0.81 13.01
C MET A 825 -7.46 -1.30 11.87
N SER A 826 -7.96 -2.27 11.12
CA SER A 826 -7.33 -2.71 9.88
C SER A 826 -7.45 -1.63 8.80
N THR A 827 -6.50 -1.64 7.87
CA THR A 827 -6.50 -0.74 6.71
C THR A 827 -6.19 -1.51 5.43
N ALA A 828 -6.23 -0.83 4.31
CA ALA A 828 -5.92 -1.44 3.00
C ALA A 828 -4.44 -1.81 2.85
N GLY A 829 -3.55 -0.92 3.17
CA GLY A 829 -2.10 -1.07 3.07
C GLY A 829 -1.41 0.07 3.83
N ARG A 830 -2.10 0.61 4.85
CA ARG A 830 -1.62 1.69 5.71
C ARG A 830 -1.32 1.17 7.13
N GLY A 831 -0.95 -0.11 7.25
CA GLY A 831 -0.68 -0.77 8.51
C GLY A 831 -1.90 -0.87 9.42
N ILE A 832 -1.67 -0.94 10.71
CA ILE A 832 -2.72 -0.91 11.74
C ILE A 832 -2.93 0.54 12.15
N ALA A 833 -4.05 1.14 11.75
CA ALA A 833 -4.40 2.46 12.24
C ALA A 833 -4.74 2.41 13.73
N VAL A 834 -4.31 3.40 14.48
CA VAL A 834 -4.51 3.44 15.93
C VAL A 834 -4.86 4.83 16.43
N ARG A 835 -5.90 4.88 17.26
CA ARG A 835 -6.25 6.07 18.06
C ARG A 835 -5.52 6.03 19.40
N VAL A 836 -4.72 7.04 19.68
CA VAL A 836 -3.89 7.11 20.88
C VAL A 836 -4.04 8.47 21.61
N PRO A 837 -3.77 8.54 22.92
CA PRO A 837 -3.69 9.82 23.61
C PRO A 837 -2.72 10.79 22.92
N ASP A 838 -3.03 12.07 22.84
CA ASP A 838 -2.19 13.11 22.25
C ASP A 838 -0.78 13.20 22.84
N THR A 839 -0.60 12.66 24.03
CA THR A 839 0.68 12.62 24.75
C THR A 839 1.61 11.50 24.27
N TRP A 840 1.08 10.51 23.52
CA TRP A 840 1.88 9.43 22.99
C TRP A 840 2.58 9.85 21.71
N LYS A 841 3.84 9.48 21.56
CA LYS A 841 4.64 9.78 20.38
C LYS A 841 4.90 8.48 19.60
N MET A 842 4.25 8.32 18.45
CA MET A 842 4.40 7.14 17.63
C MET A 842 5.72 7.19 16.83
N GLY A 843 6.40 6.04 16.74
CA GLY A 843 7.62 5.90 15.95
C GLY A 843 8.82 6.71 16.47
N SER A 844 8.87 7.01 17.78
CA SER A 844 10.04 7.66 18.37
C SER A 844 11.16 6.63 18.53
N SER A 845 12.23 6.77 17.76
CA SER A 845 13.57 6.40 18.26
C SER A 845 13.90 7.32 19.43
N GLU A 846 14.75 6.91 20.38
CA GLU A 846 15.05 7.71 21.60
C GLU A 846 15.66 9.11 21.36
N SER A 847 15.83 9.56 20.13
CA SER A 847 16.22 10.93 19.79
C SER A 847 14.98 11.82 19.69
N ASP A 848 14.75 12.59 20.74
CA ASP A 848 13.65 13.55 20.92
C ASP A 848 13.71 14.73 19.92
N GLY A 849 13.26 14.50 18.72
CA GLY A 849 12.93 15.56 17.76
C GLY A 849 11.44 15.88 17.85
N THR A 850 11.03 16.74 18.77
CA THR A 850 9.67 17.29 18.80
C THR A 850 9.37 17.97 17.48
N ILE A 851 8.56 17.33 16.62
CA ILE A 851 7.93 18.02 15.51
C ILE A 851 6.94 19.00 16.14
N LYS A 852 7.35 20.26 16.25
CA LYS A 852 6.37 21.34 16.34
C LYS A 852 5.72 21.39 14.95
N VAL A 853 4.63 20.65 14.80
CA VAL A 853 3.64 21.00 13.79
C VAL A 853 3.24 22.41 14.18
N GLY A 854 3.72 23.41 13.46
CA GLY A 854 3.28 24.80 13.65
C GLY A 854 1.75 24.77 13.61
N PRO A 855 1.08 25.66 14.35
CA PRO A 855 -0.37 25.70 14.38
C PRO A 855 -0.81 25.73 12.91
N ARG A 856 -1.46 24.64 12.46
CA ARG A 856 -2.12 24.61 11.16
C ARG A 856 -3.11 25.75 11.24
N THR A 857 -2.80 26.87 10.58
CA THR A 857 -3.79 27.89 10.34
C THR A 857 -4.89 27.15 9.59
N PRO A 858 -6.10 27.04 10.13
CA PRO A 858 -7.20 26.45 9.36
C PRO A 858 -7.26 27.31 8.10
N LEU A 859 -6.90 26.74 6.97
CA LEU A 859 -7.29 27.29 5.68
C LEU A 859 -8.80 27.19 5.69
N VAL A 860 -9.43 28.29 6.10
CA VAL A 860 -10.87 28.40 6.18
C VAL A 860 -11.36 28.35 4.76
N SER A 861 -11.84 27.20 4.43
CA SER A 861 -12.27 26.78 3.12
C SER A 861 -13.39 27.61 2.53
N ALA A 862 -13.60 27.42 1.25
CA ALA A 862 -14.74 27.84 0.47
C ALA A 862 -16.07 27.48 1.15
N SER A 863 -17.11 28.26 0.87
CA SER A 863 -18.48 27.92 1.29
C SER A 863 -18.88 26.54 0.80
N ARG A 864 -19.49 25.73 1.65
CA ARG A 864 -19.87 24.33 1.40
C ARG A 864 -21.37 24.12 1.59
N ALA A 865 -21.95 23.18 0.84
CA ALA A 865 -23.30 22.70 1.06
C ALA A 865 -23.32 21.16 1.01
N VAL A 866 -23.93 20.52 2.00
CA VAL A 866 -24.08 19.06 2.14
C VAL A 866 -25.55 18.74 2.40
N TYR A 867 -26.08 17.71 1.75
CA TYR A 867 -27.41 17.21 2.04
C TYR A 867 -27.32 15.99 2.95
N ALA A 868 -27.93 16.11 4.14
CA ALA A 868 -27.96 15.03 5.11
C ALA A 868 -29.30 15.03 5.88
N ARG A 869 -29.88 13.87 6.11
CA ARG A 869 -31.10 13.66 6.94
C ARG A 869 -32.31 14.53 6.56
N GLY A 870 -32.49 14.86 5.28
CA GLY A 870 -33.55 15.73 4.84
C GLY A 870 -33.26 17.22 4.97
N ASN A 871 -32.11 17.60 5.50
CA ASN A 871 -31.61 18.96 5.61
C ASN A 871 -30.47 19.20 4.62
N LEU A 872 -30.35 20.42 4.17
CA LEU A 872 -29.19 20.93 3.44
C LEU A 872 -28.39 21.79 4.41
N GLU A 873 -27.25 21.29 4.84
CA GLU A 873 -26.32 21.99 5.71
C GLU A 873 -25.45 22.94 4.89
N LEU A 874 -25.54 24.22 5.17
CA LEU A 874 -24.73 25.26 4.53
C LEU A 874 -23.67 25.75 5.50
N THR A 875 -22.42 25.62 5.13
CA THR A 875 -21.30 26.30 5.80
C THR A 875 -20.83 27.41 4.85
N LEU A 876 -21.12 28.66 5.19
CA LEU A 876 -20.88 29.81 4.32
C LEU A 876 -19.77 30.69 4.89
N LYS A 877 -18.88 31.12 3.99
CA LYS A 877 -17.78 32.04 4.28
C LYS A 877 -18.05 33.35 3.51
N ASN A 878 -18.26 34.44 4.22
CA ASN A 878 -18.26 35.84 3.73
C ASN A 878 -19.18 36.22 2.55
N SER A 879 -19.81 35.31 1.84
CA SER A 879 -20.53 35.59 0.60
C SER A 879 -21.84 34.84 0.49
N GLY A 880 -22.61 34.61 1.48
CA GLY A 880 -23.92 33.96 1.42
C GLY A 880 -24.14 32.97 0.23
N ALA A 881 -25.19 32.21 0.24
CA ALA A 881 -25.51 31.29 -0.86
C ALA A 881 -27.01 31.27 -1.17
N SER A 882 -27.36 31.08 -2.44
CA SER A 882 -28.74 30.89 -2.91
C SER A 882 -29.02 29.38 -3.02
N VAL A 883 -30.08 28.93 -2.35
CA VAL A 883 -30.61 27.57 -2.48
C VAL A 883 -31.79 27.59 -3.41
N SER A 884 -31.75 26.81 -4.48
CA SER A 884 -32.84 26.61 -5.42
C SER A 884 -33.25 25.15 -5.49
N VAL A 885 -34.53 24.86 -5.46
CA VAL A 885 -35.14 23.53 -5.56
C VAL A 885 -36.00 23.43 -6.78
N PHE A 886 -35.85 22.37 -7.56
CA PHE A 886 -36.60 22.12 -8.80
C PHE A 886 -37.32 20.77 -8.71
N ASN A 887 -38.44 20.62 -9.37
CA ASN A 887 -39.02 19.31 -9.63
C ASN A 887 -38.24 18.58 -10.74
N MET A 888 -38.56 17.31 -10.97
CA MET A 888 -37.84 16.48 -11.95
C MET A 888 -38.12 16.92 -13.42
N GLN A 889 -39.06 17.82 -13.65
CA GLN A 889 -39.37 18.48 -14.94
C GLN A 889 -38.56 19.78 -15.13
N GLY A 890 -37.70 20.15 -14.18
CA GLY A 890 -36.87 21.36 -14.22
C GLY A 890 -37.57 22.65 -13.80
N GLN A 891 -38.81 22.57 -13.33
CA GLN A 891 -39.56 23.73 -12.83
C GLN A 891 -39.07 24.10 -11.43
N LYS A 892 -38.67 25.36 -11.23
CA LYS A 892 -38.21 25.87 -9.93
C LYS A 892 -39.37 25.97 -8.96
N LEU A 893 -39.28 25.26 -7.83
CA LEU A 893 -40.26 25.23 -6.77
C LEU A 893 -39.97 26.22 -5.65
N PHE A 894 -38.65 26.43 -5.38
CA PHE A 894 -38.19 27.26 -4.28
C PHE A 894 -36.87 27.94 -4.64
N SER A 895 -36.63 29.15 -4.12
CA SER A 895 -35.32 29.80 -4.16
C SER A 895 -35.21 30.79 -3.00
N ARG A 896 -34.12 30.71 -2.24
CA ARG A 896 -33.85 31.60 -1.12
C ARG A 896 -32.36 31.84 -0.94
N PHE A 897 -32.00 33.06 -0.58
CA PHE A 897 -30.61 33.44 -0.23
C PHE A 897 -30.39 33.32 1.28
N TYR A 898 -29.25 32.76 1.68
CA TYR A 898 -28.81 32.64 3.06
C TYR A 898 -27.47 33.38 3.21
N GLY A 899 -27.43 34.36 4.12
CA GLY A 899 -26.24 35.19 4.35
C GLY A 899 -25.23 34.59 5.33
N SER A 900 -25.61 33.54 6.05
CA SER A 900 -24.77 32.85 7.05
C SER A 900 -24.95 31.34 6.98
N SER A 901 -24.04 30.59 7.59
CA SER A 901 -24.14 29.14 7.73
C SER A 901 -25.44 28.73 8.40
N VAL A 902 -26.13 27.74 7.86
CA VAL A 902 -27.46 27.34 8.32
C VAL A 902 -27.80 25.91 7.86
N SER A 903 -28.57 25.20 8.68
CA SER A 903 -29.24 23.96 8.28
C SER A 903 -30.59 24.26 7.67
N VAL A 904 -30.82 23.86 6.41
CA VAL A 904 -32.01 24.18 5.66
C VAL A 904 -32.89 22.92 5.53
N PRO A 905 -34.01 22.82 6.23
CA PRO A 905 -34.88 21.64 6.19
C PRO A 905 -35.62 21.57 4.86
N LEU A 906 -35.14 20.85 3.88
CA LEU A 906 -35.70 20.77 2.54
C LEU A 906 -37.15 20.27 2.53
N LYS A 907 -37.52 19.38 3.44
CA LYS A 907 -38.88 18.85 3.58
C LYS A 907 -39.91 19.95 3.91
N GLU A 908 -39.52 20.89 4.75
CA GLU A 908 -40.38 22.03 5.13
C GLU A 908 -40.51 23.04 3.98
N LEU A 909 -39.41 23.22 3.21
CA LEU A 909 -39.40 24.16 2.10
C LEU A 909 -40.26 23.74 0.91
N VAL A 910 -40.31 22.44 0.62
CA VAL A 910 -40.98 21.90 -0.56
C VAL A 910 -42.41 21.45 -0.22
N GLY A 911 -42.69 21.16 1.05
CA GLY A 911 -44.01 20.73 1.51
C GLY A 911 -44.50 19.39 0.94
N ALA A 912 -43.63 18.66 0.25
CA ALA A 912 -43.98 17.44 -0.46
C ALA A 912 -42.87 16.39 -0.32
N LYS A 913 -43.24 15.12 -0.47
CA LYS A 913 -42.31 13.98 -0.58
C LYS A 913 -42.00 13.71 -2.04
N GLY A 914 -40.83 13.22 -2.33
CA GLY A 914 -40.46 12.87 -3.69
C GLY A 914 -39.00 13.13 -4.04
N SER A 915 -38.69 13.06 -5.31
CA SER A 915 -37.37 13.37 -5.85
C SER A 915 -37.34 14.81 -6.34
N PHE A 916 -36.36 15.56 -5.94
CA PHE A 916 -36.17 16.98 -6.29
C PHE A 916 -34.70 17.18 -6.72
N TYR A 917 -34.45 18.17 -7.55
CA TYR A 917 -33.14 18.63 -7.88
C TYR A 917 -32.81 19.88 -7.05
N VAL A 918 -31.76 19.86 -6.28
CA VAL A 918 -31.37 20.98 -5.43
C VAL A 918 -30.07 21.58 -5.93
N ARG A 919 -30.02 22.91 -6.05
CA ARG A 919 -28.84 23.66 -6.47
C ARG A 919 -28.55 24.77 -5.46
N VAL A 920 -27.28 24.82 -5.02
CA VAL A 920 -26.77 25.86 -4.11
C VAL A 920 -25.68 26.63 -4.81
N GLU A 921 -25.79 27.94 -4.84
CA GLU A 921 -24.85 28.83 -5.53
C GLU A 921 -24.39 29.95 -4.59
N SER A 922 -23.07 30.19 -4.53
CA SER A 922 -22.48 31.33 -3.84
C SER A 922 -21.70 32.18 -4.85
N GLY A 923 -22.24 33.35 -5.22
CA GLY A 923 -21.72 34.12 -6.33
C GLY A 923 -21.81 33.39 -7.66
N LYS A 924 -20.66 33.12 -8.29
CA LYS A 924 -20.55 32.30 -9.52
C LYS A 924 -20.26 30.83 -9.27
N GLN A 925 -20.04 30.44 -8.01
CA GLN A 925 -19.68 29.08 -7.63
C GLN A 925 -20.93 28.25 -7.29
N VAL A 926 -21.02 27.04 -7.86
CA VAL A 926 -22.02 26.04 -7.47
C VAL A 926 -21.44 25.22 -6.32
N LEU A 927 -22.04 25.30 -5.14
CA LEU A 927 -21.61 24.58 -3.93
C LEU A 927 -22.22 23.18 -3.81
N PHE A 928 -23.41 22.99 -4.39
CA PHE A 928 -24.14 21.73 -4.40
C PHE A 928 -25.09 21.72 -5.61
N SER A 929 -25.17 20.63 -6.31
CA SER A 929 -26.11 20.45 -7.42
C SER A 929 -26.38 18.96 -7.60
N ASN A 930 -27.45 18.46 -7.01
CA ASN A 930 -27.74 17.03 -7.05
C ASN A 930 -29.25 16.74 -6.90
N LYS A 931 -29.63 15.52 -7.30
CA LYS A 931 -30.95 14.97 -7.01
C LYS A 931 -31.01 14.56 -5.53
N VAL A 932 -31.98 15.00 -4.81
CA VAL A 932 -32.26 14.61 -3.43
C VAL A 932 -33.61 13.91 -3.32
N ILE A 933 -33.68 12.91 -2.45
CA ILE A 933 -34.93 12.21 -2.15
C ILE A 933 -35.39 12.64 -0.77
N ILE A 934 -36.57 13.23 -0.69
CA ILE A 934 -37.20 13.57 0.59
C ILE A 934 -38.17 12.43 0.96
N ALA A 935 -37.70 11.58 1.87
CA ALA A 935 -38.43 10.44 2.41
C ALA A 935 -39.35 10.83 3.59
N ARG A 936 -39.98 9.84 4.17
CA ARG A 936 -40.90 9.98 5.32
C ARG A 936 -40.27 10.63 6.55
#